data_957edcb35c3ffabe4caac3f393fc5d93
#
_entry.id   957edcb35c3ffabe4caac3f393fc5d93
#
_cell.length_a   1.000
_cell.length_b   1.000
_cell.length_c   1.000
_cell.angle_alpha   90.00
_cell.angle_beta   90.00
_cell.angle_gamma   90.00
#
_symmetry.space_group_name_H-M   'P 1'
#
loop_
_entity.id
_entity.type
_entity.pdbx_description
1 polymer ?
#
loop_
_entity_poly.entity_id
_entity_poly.type
_entity_poly.pdbx_seq_one_letter_code
_entity_poly.pdbx_strand_id
1 'polypeptide(L)'
;MKNNFPHVFSPLTIRGMTLKNRVVMMPMGSDFAGHDGELSDEHIKYYELRARGGTGLIMVENVCVKYPEGSNGTTQLRLDKDCYIPRLFTLTEACHRQGALMGIQINHAGASAMSSRIGMQPVSASRFPSKAGGEIPRGLSKEEIASIAKDYGTAAKRAVNAGFDVVEIHAGHSYLISQFLSPTTNDRTDEFGGSAENRARFCRMVIDEVRKAVGPRVPISLRLSVDELVEGGNTVEDCLEYLEYLNDEVDIYDTSAGLNASIQYQIDANYLEDGWRSYMAKAVRDKFGKPTIAIGNIRDPKIADDILARGDADLIGMGRGLIADPDWCNKAQYGDVCDIRKCISCNVGCVGNRIGGNKPLRCTVNPDLTGGEAYKKQKVNKPCNVVVVGAGTAGLEAACTAAEVGCKVTLLEKEKEAGGLSVEISKIPAKKRLADFPTYLKYRASKLPNLTIKTGVDATVAEIKKYNPDLVVNATGSVPLLPPIEGLHDNLGKKDASVYSIKDMIADVKNYPEDMTGKKVVVVGGGAVGLDVVEFFAPRGAETTIIEMMPVIGNGLDASSTSSMKECMEKHHVRQMTNTALQKVNAHSFLVKYDGKEEELPFDYGFVCLGMRANAPIWNDIQEAYTGEDVEVLNIGDSVRARRIIDGTDAGRHMVLNTLERLNYL
;
A
#
# COMPACT_ATOMS: atom_id res chain seq x y z
N MET A 1 12.81 -8.08 30.46
CA MET A 1 13.25 -8.01 29.05
C MET A 1 13.55 -6.56 28.72
N LYS A 2 14.61 -6.29 27.95
CA LYS A 2 14.99 -4.92 27.57
C LYS A 2 13.95 -4.39 26.57
N ASN A 3 13.31 -3.25 26.86
CA ASN A 3 12.44 -2.56 25.91
C ASN A 3 13.33 -1.76 24.95
N ASN A 4 13.33 -2.13 23.67
CA ASN A 4 14.23 -1.54 22.68
C ASN A 4 13.81 -0.11 22.25
N PHE A 5 12.51 0.23 22.38
CA PHE A 5 11.94 1.51 21.93
C PHE A 5 11.02 2.06 23.02
N PRO A 6 11.60 2.70 24.08
CA PRO A 6 10.88 3.05 25.30
C PRO A 6 9.77 4.08 25.10
N HIS A 7 9.88 4.97 24.10
CA HIS A 7 8.82 5.95 23.83
C HIS A 7 7.62 5.29 23.17
N VAL A 8 7.84 4.39 22.18
CA VAL A 8 6.78 3.64 21.53
C VAL A 8 6.02 2.75 22.50
N PHE A 9 6.74 2.08 23.41
CA PHE A 9 6.16 1.09 24.31
C PHE A 9 5.93 1.63 25.74
N SER A 10 5.68 2.94 25.85
CA SER A 10 5.18 3.57 27.07
C SER A 10 3.65 3.67 27.06
N PRO A 11 2.96 3.54 28.21
CA PRO A 11 1.50 3.70 28.26
C PRO A 11 1.09 5.16 28.06
N LEU A 12 -0.19 5.36 27.67
CA LEU A 12 -0.84 6.67 27.59
C LEU A 12 -2.29 6.56 28.06
N THR A 13 -2.70 7.48 28.94
CA THR A 13 -4.10 7.56 29.41
C THR A 13 -4.79 8.76 28.78
N ILE A 14 -5.98 8.54 28.19
CA ILE A 14 -6.85 9.54 27.57
C ILE A 14 -8.26 9.31 28.09
N ARG A 15 -8.85 10.27 28.77
CA ARG A 15 -10.21 10.17 29.40
C ARG A 15 -10.43 8.85 30.18
N GLY A 16 -9.43 8.36 30.92
CA GLY A 16 -9.52 7.11 31.68
C GLY A 16 -9.30 5.83 30.87
N MET A 17 -9.21 5.90 29.56
CA MET A 17 -8.75 4.82 28.68
C MET A 17 -7.22 4.77 28.73
N THR A 18 -6.62 3.64 29.06
CA THR A 18 -5.17 3.47 29.10
C THR A 18 -4.68 2.53 28.01
N LEU A 19 -3.93 3.07 27.06
CA LEU A 19 -3.24 2.29 26.02
C LEU A 19 -1.96 1.67 26.61
N LYS A 20 -1.69 0.41 26.29
CA LYS A 20 -0.48 -0.30 26.72
C LYS A 20 0.81 0.19 26.02
N ASN A 21 0.68 0.77 24.84
CA ASN A 21 1.75 1.38 24.05
C ASN A 21 1.17 2.49 23.13
N ARG A 22 2.07 3.16 22.39
CA ARG A 22 1.74 4.32 21.55
C ARG A 22 1.35 3.96 20.11
N VAL A 23 1.22 2.68 19.76
CA VAL A 23 0.91 2.25 18.39
C VAL A 23 -0.58 2.16 18.16
N VAL A 24 -1.04 2.88 17.13
CA VAL A 24 -2.43 2.88 16.65
C VAL A 24 -2.46 2.24 15.26
N MET A 25 -3.23 1.18 15.07
CA MET A 25 -3.58 0.70 13.74
C MET A 25 -4.59 1.66 13.12
N MET A 26 -4.21 2.27 11.99
CA MET A 26 -5.06 3.24 11.32
C MET A 26 -6.22 2.58 10.58
N PRO A 27 -7.38 3.26 10.45
CA PRO A 27 -8.55 2.74 9.74
C PRO A 27 -8.25 2.65 8.25
N MET A 28 -8.34 1.46 7.69
CA MET A 28 -8.08 1.19 6.27
C MET A 28 -9.15 0.22 5.75
N GLY A 29 -9.93 0.63 4.77
CA GLY A 29 -10.92 -0.24 4.15
C GLY A 29 -10.28 -1.54 3.65
N SER A 30 -10.92 -2.66 3.92
CA SER A 30 -10.44 -4.00 3.58
C SER A 30 -11.20 -4.65 2.42
N ASP A 31 -12.40 -4.20 2.15
CA ASP A 31 -13.37 -4.86 1.26
C ASP A 31 -13.64 -6.34 1.66
N PHE A 32 -13.61 -6.63 2.97
CA PHE A 32 -13.96 -7.95 3.53
C PHE A 32 -15.43 -8.07 3.91
N ALA A 33 -16.20 -6.96 3.96
CA ALA A 33 -17.61 -7.01 4.31
C ALA A 33 -18.44 -7.72 3.24
N GLY A 34 -19.55 -8.34 3.67
CA GLY A 34 -20.61 -8.78 2.77
C GLY A 34 -21.25 -7.61 2.04
N HIS A 35 -22.02 -7.90 1.00
CA HIS A 35 -22.73 -6.88 0.20
C HIS A 35 -23.75 -6.07 1.01
N ASP A 36 -24.17 -6.57 2.14
CA ASP A 36 -25.08 -5.94 3.10
C ASP A 36 -24.35 -5.06 4.14
N GLY A 37 -23.01 -5.03 4.10
CA GLY A 37 -22.16 -4.27 5.03
C GLY A 37 -21.97 -4.92 6.40
N GLU A 38 -22.28 -6.20 6.55
CA GLU A 38 -22.03 -6.96 7.77
C GLU A 38 -20.55 -7.34 7.88
N LEU A 39 -20.03 -7.34 9.10
CA LEU A 39 -18.68 -7.75 9.43
C LEU A 39 -18.47 -9.25 9.21
N SER A 40 -17.48 -9.63 8.43
CA SER A 40 -17.13 -11.03 8.11
C SER A 40 -16.19 -11.66 9.15
N ASP A 41 -16.00 -12.98 9.06
CA ASP A 41 -14.99 -13.69 9.85
C ASP A 41 -13.56 -13.29 9.48
N GLU A 42 -13.34 -12.90 8.22
CA GLU A 42 -12.06 -12.36 7.76
C GLU A 42 -11.68 -11.08 8.50
N HIS A 43 -12.64 -10.18 8.76
CA HIS A 43 -12.40 -8.99 9.60
C HIS A 43 -11.95 -9.38 11.01
N ILE A 44 -12.65 -10.33 11.66
CA ILE A 44 -12.32 -10.74 13.02
C ILE A 44 -10.90 -11.29 13.07
N LYS A 45 -10.56 -12.23 12.19
CA LYS A 45 -9.21 -12.80 12.11
C LYS A 45 -8.16 -11.74 11.81
N TYR A 46 -8.46 -10.82 10.88
CA TYR A 46 -7.57 -9.75 10.47
C TYR A 46 -7.20 -8.82 11.64
N TYR A 47 -8.18 -8.32 12.36
CA TYR A 47 -7.95 -7.40 13.49
C TYR A 47 -7.40 -8.12 14.72
N GLU A 48 -7.92 -9.32 15.07
CA GLU A 48 -7.41 -10.12 16.18
C GLU A 48 -5.93 -10.47 16.01
N LEU A 49 -5.49 -10.77 14.79
CA LEU A 49 -4.08 -11.07 14.52
C LEU A 49 -3.16 -9.88 14.89
N ARG A 50 -3.58 -8.64 14.64
CA ARG A 50 -2.85 -7.43 15.00
C ARG A 50 -2.95 -7.11 16.48
N ALA A 51 -4.08 -7.39 17.10
CA ALA A 51 -4.23 -7.28 18.55
C ALA A 51 -3.28 -8.24 19.28
N ARG A 52 -3.21 -9.50 18.84
CA ARG A 52 -2.26 -10.50 19.32
C ARG A 52 -0.80 -10.12 19.05
N GLY A 53 -0.54 -9.43 17.93
CA GLY A 53 0.76 -8.88 17.57
C GLY A 53 1.21 -7.69 18.40
N GLY A 54 0.43 -7.29 19.42
CA GLY A 54 0.84 -6.31 20.42
C GLY A 54 0.36 -4.87 20.18
N THR A 55 -0.43 -4.59 19.15
CA THR A 55 -0.97 -3.24 18.86
C THR A 55 -1.76 -2.70 20.06
N GLY A 56 -1.55 -1.43 20.42
CA GLY A 56 -2.18 -0.79 21.56
C GLY A 56 -3.64 -0.40 21.31
N LEU A 57 -3.90 0.28 20.20
CA LEU A 57 -5.25 0.68 19.75
C LEU A 57 -5.44 0.24 18.29
N ILE A 58 -6.57 -0.36 18.00
CA ILE A 58 -6.94 -0.73 16.63
C ILE A 58 -8.17 0.07 16.22
N MET A 59 -7.98 0.95 15.22
CA MET A 59 -9.08 1.69 14.62
C MET A 59 -9.65 0.89 13.45
N VAL A 60 -10.89 0.42 13.60
CA VAL A 60 -11.61 -0.30 12.54
C VAL A 60 -11.91 0.65 11.39
N GLU A 61 -11.84 0.12 10.17
CA GLU A 61 -12.11 0.86 8.93
C GLU A 61 -13.40 1.65 8.94
N ASN A 62 -13.53 2.65 8.04
CA ASN A 62 -14.68 3.53 8.02
C ASN A 62 -15.98 2.77 7.79
N VAL A 63 -16.98 3.04 8.66
CA VAL A 63 -18.33 2.46 8.57
C VAL A 63 -19.32 3.51 8.12
N CYS A 64 -20.29 3.11 7.30
CA CYS A 64 -21.34 3.99 6.79
C CYS A 64 -22.38 4.28 7.90
N VAL A 65 -22.63 5.58 8.16
CA VAL A 65 -23.62 6.02 9.18
C VAL A 65 -25.03 6.15 8.63
N LYS A 66 -25.19 6.24 7.28
CA LYS A 66 -26.47 6.43 6.60
C LYS A 66 -26.46 5.70 5.24
N TYR A 67 -26.99 4.51 5.20
CA TYR A 67 -27.05 3.71 3.97
C TYR A 67 -28.39 3.91 3.23
N PRO A 68 -28.40 3.98 1.87
CA PRO A 68 -27.27 3.88 0.97
C PRO A 68 -26.53 5.20 0.72
N GLU A 69 -27.12 6.36 1.04
CA GLU A 69 -26.67 7.71 0.68
C GLU A 69 -25.18 7.96 1.06
N GLY A 70 -24.78 7.53 2.24
CA GLY A 70 -23.45 7.76 2.79
C GLY A 70 -22.42 6.68 2.49
N SER A 71 -22.74 5.67 1.67
CA SER A 71 -21.81 4.58 1.36
C SER A 71 -20.80 4.95 0.30
N ASN A 72 -19.53 4.57 0.50
CA ASN A 72 -18.44 4.75 -0.45
C ASN A 72 -18.11 3.48 -1.26
N GLY A 73 -18.80 2.37 -1.03
CA GLY A 73 -18.56 1.12 -1.73
C GLY A 73 -19.60 0.03 -1.43
N THR A 74 -19.61 -1.00 -2.26
CA THR A 74 -20.56 -2.13 -2.14
C THR A 74 -20.23 -3.08 -0.99
N THR A 75 -19.00 -3.05 -0.48
CA THR A 75 -18.45 -3.91 0.57
C THR A 75 -17.95 -3.10 1.77
N GLN A 76 -18.50 -1.90 1.98
CA GLN A 76 -18.22 -1.09 3.15
C GLN A 76 -19.05 -1.57 4.35
N LEU A 77 -18.42 -1.62 5.53
CA LEU A 77 -19.10 -1.86 6.80
C LEU A 77 -20.18 -0.80 7.06
N ARG A 78 -21.25 -1.21 7.74
CA ARG A 78 -22.41 -0.36 8.09
C ARG A 78 -22.63 -0.30 9.59
N LEU A 79 -23.13 0.86 10.03
CA LEU A 79 -23.55 1.07 11.42
C LEU A 79 -24.83 1.92 11.50
N ASP A 80 -25.59 1.95 10.39
CA ASP A 80 -26.87 2.65 10.27
C ASP A 80 -28.05 1.91 10.95
N LYS A 81 -27.85 0.66 11.37
CA LYS A 81 -28.88 -0.18 12.03
C LYS A 81 -28.32 -0.98 13.21
N ASP A 82 -29.18 -1.32 14.16
CA ASP A 82 -28.80 -2.07 15.37
C ASP A 82 -28.38 -3.52 15.07
N CYS A 83 -28.84 -4.10 13.96
CA CYS A 83 -28.48 -5.47 13.57
C CYS A 83 -26.98 -5.70 13.35
N TYR A 84 -26.19 -4.64 13.16
CA TYR A 84 -24.73 -4.74 13.01
C TYR A 84 -23.97 -4.83 14.33
N ILE A 85 -24.61 -4.48 15.47
CA ILE A 85 -24.00 -4.47 16.80
C ILE A 85 -23.43 -5.84 17.20
N PRO A 86 -24.16 -6.97 17.06
CA PRO A 86 -23.70 -8.26 17.58
C PRO A 86 -22.37 -8.74 16.96
N ARG A 87 -22.19 -8.58 15.64
CA ARG A 87 -20.96 -8.98 14.97
C ARG A 87 -19.79 -8.07 15.32
N LEU A 88 -20.02 -6.77 15.44
CA LEU A 88 -19.01 -5.81 15.89
C LEU A 88 -18.61 -6.07 17.35
N PHE A 89 -19.55 -6.46 18.22
CA PHE A 89 -19.25 -6.87 19.58
C PHE A 89 -18.37 -8.12 19.64
N THR A 90 -18.62 -9.10 18.77
CA THR A 90 -17.72 -10.28 18.64
C THR A 90 -16.29 -9.87 18.28
N LEU A 91 -16.13 -8.89 17.40
CA LEU A 91 -14.81 -8.36 17.02
C LEU A 91 -14.11 -7.66 18.21
N THR A 92 -14.83 -6.76 18.90
CA THR A 92 -14.23 -6.02 20.02
C THR A 92 -13.80 -6.96 21.14
N GLU A 93 -14.63 -7.96 21.50
CA GLU A 93 -14.26 -8.98 22.47
C GLU A 93 -13.03 -9.79 22.06
N ALA A 94 -12.94 -10.21 20.79
CA ALA A 94 -11.79 -10.97 20.29
C ALA A 94 -10.49 -10.19 20.45
N CYS A 95 -10.49 -8.90 20.11
CA CYS A 95 -9.33 -8.01 20.22
C CYS A 95 -9.01 -7.62 21.66
N HIS A 96 -10.02 -7.36 22.51
CA HIS A 96 -9.85 -7.07 23.94
C HIS A 96 -9.19 -8.23 24.67
N ARG A 97 -9.57 -9.48 24.36
CA ARG A 97 -8.91 -10.68 24.93
C ARG A 97 -7.42 -10.77 24.60
N GLN A 98 -6.97 -10.11 23.54
CA GLN A 98 -5.56 -9.96 23.18
C GLN A 98 -4.91 -8.70 23.79
N GLY A 99 -5.65 -7.91 24.56
CA GLY A 99 -5.18 -6.71 25.25
C GLY A 99 -5.02 -5.48 24.34
N ALA A 100 -5.67 -5.41 23.20
CA ALA A 100 -5.79 -4.20 22.39
C ALA A 100 -7.08 -3.46 22.75
N LEU A 101 -7.04 -2.13 22.73
CA LEU A 101 -8.24 -1.30 22.73
C LEU A 101 -8.77 -1.14 21.31
N MET A 102 -10.07 -0.88 21.19
CA MET A 102 -10.77 -0.85 19.90
C MET A 102 -11.41 0.51 19.65
N GLY A 103 -11.11 1.09 18.50
CA GLY A 103 -11.81 2.25 17.97
C GLY A 103 -12.52 1.90 16.66
N ILE A 104 -13.47 2.73 16.25
CA ILE A 104 -14.17 2.60 14.97
C ILE A 104 -14.32 3.97 14.31
N GLN A 105 -14.05 4.03 13.01
CA GLN A 105 -14.19 5.26 12.25
C GLN A 105 -15.57 5.33 11.60
N ILE A 106 -16.35 6.36 11.95
CA ILE A 106 -17.67 6.63 11.39
C ILE A 106 -17.59 7.65 10.24
N ASN A 107 -18.32 7.41 9.15
CA ASN A 107 -18.16 8.14 7.91
C ASN A 107 -19.45 8.27 7.09
N HIS A 108 -19.51 9.33 6.27
CA HIS A 108 -20.45 9.52 5.18
C HIS A 108 -19.68 9.94 3.94
N ALA A 109 -19.86 9.22 2.83
CA ALA A 109 -19.05 9.40 1.63
C ALA A 109 -19.24 10.76 0.94
N GLY A 110 -20.44 11.35 1.03
CA GLY A 110 -20.75 12.57 0.32
C GLY A 110 -20.55 12.42 -1.21
N ALA A 111 -19.94 13.42 -1.85
CA ALA A 111 -19.60 13.39 -3.28
C ALA A 111 -18.65 12.26 -3.70
N SER A 112 -18.00 11.58 -2.76
CA SER A 112 -17.15 10.42 -3.05
C SER A 112 -17.94 9.13 -3.28
N ALA A 113 -19.26 9.14 -3.08
CA ALA A 113 -20.16 8.07 -3.48
C ALA A 113 -20.37 8.06 -5.02
N MET A 114 -20.83 6.94 -5.54
CA MET A 114 -21.18 6.77 -6.96
C MET A 114 -22.65 6.37 -7.08
N SER A 115 -23.43 7.05 -7.93
CA SER A 115 -24.84 6.73 -8.13
C SER A 115 -25.08 5.29 -8.55
N SER A 116 -24.16 4.72 -9.34
CA SER A 116 -24.20 3.32 -9.75
C SER A 116 -24.09 2.31 -8.59
N ARG A 117 -23.56 2.75 -7.45
CA ARG A 117 -23.39 1.91 -6.23
C ARG A 117 -24.48 2.16 -5.18
N ILE A 118 -24.88 3.43 -5.04
CA ILE A 118 -25.85 3.83 -4.00
C ILE A 118 -27.28 3.95 -4.50
N GLY A 119 -27.52 3.87 -5.82
CA GLY A 119 -28.85 3.95 -6.44
C GLY A 119 -29.49 5.35 -6.42
N MET A 120 -28.72 6.39 -6.09
CA MET A 120 -29.20 7.77 -6.04
C MET A 120 -28.06 8.77 -6.35
N GLN A 121 -28.41 10.03 -6.64
CA GLN A 121 -27.41 11.08 -6.81
C GLN A 121 -26.65 11.32 -5.51
N PRO A 122 -25.31 11.37 -5.52
CA PRO A 122 -24.50 11.73 -4.36
C PRO A 122 -24.87 13.11 -3.80
N VAL A 123 -24.60 13.32 -2.52
CA VAL A 123 -24.85 14.59 -1.82
C VAL A 123 -23.54 15.22 -1.33
N SER A 124 -23.50 16.53 -1.14
CA SER A 124 -22.29 17.23 -0.68
C SER A 124 -22.65 18.60 -0.06
N ALA A 125 -21.63 19.34 0.41
CA ALA A 125 -21.75 20.74 0.77
C ALA A 125 -22.26 21.58 -0.41
N SER A 126 -21.66 21.38 -1.59
CA SER A 126 -21.92 22.10 -2.83
C SER A 126 -21.91 21.14 -4.03
N ARG A 127 -21.91 21.68 -5.25
CA ARG A 127 -22.06 20.90 -6.50
C ARG A 127 -20.72 20.56 -7.16
N PHE A 128 -19.66 20.43 -6.40
CA PHE A 128 -18.34 20.05 -6.93
C PHE A 128 -18.18 18.52 -6.95
N PRO A 129 -17.84 17.92 -8.11
CA PRO A 129 -17.61 16.48 -8.19
C PRO A 129 -16.33 16.08 -7.45
N SER A 130 -16.39 15.00 -6.71
CA SER A 130 -15.18 14.38 -6.14
C SER A 130 -14.39 13.65 -7.24
N LYS A 131 -13.07 13.65 -7.15
CA LYS A 131 -12.20 12.84 -8.04
C LYS A 131 -12.48 11.34 -7.92
N ALA A 132 -12.99 10.88 -6.77
CA ALA A 132 -13.35 9.48 -6.55
C ALA A 132 -14.72 9.14 -7.15
N GLY A 133 -15.74 9.99 -6.97
CA GLY A 133 -17.09 9.77 -7.48
C GLY A 133 -17.27 10.17 -8.95
N GLY A 134 -16.67 11.28 -9.34
CA GLY A 134 -16.71 11.80 -10.71
C GLY A 134 -18.05 12.44 -11.13
N GLU A 135 -19.09 12.34 -10.30
CA GLU A 135 -20.44 12.83 -10.58
C GLU A 135 -20.68 14.16 -9.86
N ILE A 136 -21.52 15.03 -10.46
CA ILE A 136 -21.94 16.28 -9.82
C ILE A 136 -22.92 15.93 -8.68
N PRO A 137 -22.59 16.19 -7.42
CA PRO A 137 -23.46 15.92 -6.28
C PRO A 137 -24.59 16.96 -6.19
N ARG A 138 -25.62 16.63 -5.43
CA ARG A 138 -26.63 17.57 -4.97
C ARG A 138 -26.15 18.26 -3.68
N GLY A 139 -26.29 19.57 -3.58
CA GLY A 139 -26.07 20.29 -2.33
C GLY A 139 -27.13 19.91 -1.27
N LEU A 140 -26.69 19.72 -0.03
CA LEU A 140 -27.55 19.39 1.11
C LEU A 140 -28.34 20.62 1.59
N SER A 141 -29.61 20.44 1.98
CA SER A 141 -30.38 21.43 2.73
C SER A 141 -29.91 21.50 4.20
N LYS A 142 -30.31 22.56 4.92
CA LYS A 142 -29.99 22.73 6.36
C LYS A 142 -30.61 21.61 7.23
N GLU A 143 -31.80 21.18 6.88
CA GLU A 143 -32.52 20.10 7.56
C GLU A 143 -31.82 18.75 7.33
N GLU A 144 -31.34 18.50 6.12
CA GLU A 144 -30.56 17.30 5.79
C GLU A 144 -29.22 17.29 6.53
N ILE A 145 -28.52 18.42 6.60
CA ILE A 145 -27.26 18.57 7.36
C ILE A 145 -27.49 18.21 8.83
N ALA A 146 -28.55 18.76 9.45
CA ALA A 146 -28.89 18.47 10.83
C ALA A 146 -29.32 16.99 11.04
N SER A 147 -30.00 16.39 10.07
CA SER A 147 -30.37 14.96 10.12
C SER A 147 -29.13 14.08 10.06
N ILE A 148 -28.20 14.36 9.13
CA ILE A 148 -26.96 13.58 9.00
C ILE A 148 -26.09 13.68 10.27
N ALA A 149 -26.00 14.87 10.90
CA ALA A 149 -25.30 14.98 12.18
C ALA A 149 -25.86 14.04 13.26
N LYS A 150 -27.20 13.89 13.33
CA LYS A 150 -27.86 12.93 14.23
C LYS A 150 -27.57 11.46 13.85
N ASP A 151 -27.46 11.16 12.56
CA ASP A 151 -27.09 9.81 12.10
C ASP A 151 -25.70 9.44 12.59
N TYR A 152 -24.72 10.36 12.60
CA TYR A 152 -23.40 10.16 13.21
C TYR A 152 -23.50 9.88 14.73
N GLY A 153 -24.30 10.65 15.47
CA GLY A 153 -24.53 10.42 16.89
C GLY A 153 -25.15 9.04 17.16
N THR A 154 -26.12 8.65 16.35
CA THR A 154 -26.77 7.33 16.47
C THR A 154 -25.79 6.19 16.15
N ALA A 155 -24.97 6.31 15.12
CA ALA A 155 -23.93 5.35 14.80
C ALA A 155 -22.88 5.27 15.94
N ALA A 156 -22.45 6.40 16.50
CA ALA A 156 -21.54 6.43 17.65
C ALA A 156 -22.12 5.70 18.87
N LYS A 157 -23.41 5.85 19.15
CA LYS A 157 -24.08 5.09 20.22
C LYS A 157 -24.03 3.58 19.98
N ARG A 158 -24.28 3.15 18.74
CA ARG A 158 -24.17 1.74 18.35
C ARG A 158 -22.73 1.22 18.51
N ALA A 159 -21.73 2.03 18.17
CA ALA A 159 -20.33 1.69 18.37
C ALA A 159 -20.01 1.39 19.84
N VAL A 160 -20.44 2.26 20.75
CA VAL A 160 -20.27 2.04 22.20
C VAL A 160 -21.00 0.78 22.67
N ASN A 161 -22.23 0.55 22.19
CA ASN A 161 -22.97 -0.68 22.50
C ASN A 161 -22.30 -1.94 21.96
N ALA A 162 -21.52 -1.82 20.89
CA ALA A 162 -20.70 -2.89 20.32
C ALA A 162 -19.34 -3.05 21.03
N GLY A 163 -19.07 -2.33 22.12
CA GLY A 163 -17.87 -2.47 22.95
C GLY A 163 -16.64 -1.69 22.47
N PHE A 164 -16.79 -0.71 21.56
CA PHE A 164 -15.67 0.15 21.15
C PHE A 164 -15.31 1.16 22.24
N ASP A 165 -14.00 1.33 22.46
CA ASP A 165 -13.42 2.24 23.46
C ASP A 165 -13.29 3.68 22.94
N VAL A 166 -13.16 3.87 21.61
CA VAL A 166 -12.98 5.16 20.94
C VAL A 166 -13.91 5.24 19.73
N VAL A 167 -14.52 6.41 19.51
CA VAL A 167 -15.20 6.73 18.25
C VAL A 167 -14.40 7.77 17.49
N GLU A 168 -14.05 7.45 16.23
CA GLU A 168 -13.36 8.36 15.36
C GLU A 168 -14.29 8.93 14.29
N ILE A 169 -14.33 10.26 14.20
CA ILE A 169 -15.07 11.00 13.17
C ILE A 169 -14.15 11.25 11.98
N HIS A 170 -14.56 10.82 10.79
CA HIS A 170 -13.78 11.03 9.58
C HIS A 170 -14.08 12.40 8.96
N ALA A 171 -13.18 13.36 9.19
CA ALA A 171 -13.29 14.74 8.71
C ALA A 171 -12.23 15.11 7.63
N GLY A 172 -11.63 14.11 6.98
CA GLY A 172 -10.62 14.29 5.93
C GLY A 172 -10.95 13.56 4.63
N HIS A 173 -9.99 13.53 3.70
CA HIS A 173 -9.92 12.65 2.53
C HIS A 173 -11.09 12.81 1.54
N SER A 174 -11.62 14.02 1.36
CA SER A 174 -12.75 14.30 0.46
C SER A 174 -14.04 13.56 0.80
N TYR A 175 -14.25 13.12 2.06
CA TYR A 175 -15.55 12.64 2.52
C TYR A 175 -16.44 13.81 2.97
N LEU A 176 -17.69 13.56 3.36
CA LEU A 176 -18.69 14.60 3.51
C LEU A 176 -18.26 15.76 4.43
N ILE A 177 -17.69 15.48 5.62
CA ILE A 177 -17.24 16.55 6.53
C ILE A 177 -16.09 17.34 5.90
N SER A 178 -15.12 16.66 5.27
CA SER A 178 -14.03 17.29 4.52
C SER A 178 -14.55 18.19 3.41
N GLN A 179 -15.65 17.81 2.74
CA GLN A 179 -16.27 18.61 1.68
C GLN A 179 -16.89 19.92 2.20
N PHE A 180 -17.29 19.98 3.48
CA PHE A 180 -17.68 21.23 4.13
C PHE A 180 -16.49 22.06 4.55
N LEU A 181 -15.43 21.44 5.07
CA LEU A 181 -14.22 22.13 5.56
C LEU A 181 -13.38 22.75 4.44
N SER A 182 -13.30 22.10 3.28
CA SER A 182 -12.44 22.52 2.18
C SER A 182 -13.07 23.65 1.34
N PRO A 183 -12.35 24.75 1.11
CA PRO A 183 -12.81 25.80 0.22
C PRO A 183 -12.90 25.37 -1.25
N THR A 184 -12.19 24.27 -1.64
CA THR A 184 -12.24 23.76 -3.01
C THR A 184 -13.54 23.02 -3.34
N THR A 185 -14.34 22.66 -2.32
CA THR A 185 -15.56 21.86 -2.47
C THR A 185 -16.79 22.50 -1.80
N ASN A 186 -16.63 23.69 -1.17
CA ASN A 186 -17.68 24.39 -0.47
C ASN A 186 -17.75 25.88 -0.91
N ASP A 187 -18.68 26.20 -1.80
CA ASP A 187 -18.98 27.55 -2.26
C ASP A 187 -20.26 28.13 -1.64
N ARG A 188 -20.75 27.54 -0.54
CA ARG A 188 -21.96 27.98 0.15
C ARG A 188 -21.81 29.42 0.66
N THR A 189 -22.91 30.16 0.60
CA THR A 189 -23.02 31.56 1.08
C THR A 189 -23.86 31.68 2.34
N ASP A 190 -24.35 30.57 2.88
CA ASP A 190 -25.07 30.49 4.14
C ASP A 190 -24.12 30.20 5.31
N GLU A 191 -24.69 29.91 6.50
CA GLU A 191 -23.93 29.63 7.73
C GLU A 191 -23.03 28.37 7.67
N PHE A 192 -23.00 27.61 6.57
CA PHE A 192 -22.16 26.43 6.36
C PHE A 192 -21.02 26.67 5.35
N GLY A 193 -20.81 27.91 4.91
CA GLY A 193 -19.77 28.26 3.94
C GLY A 193 -19.12 29.60 4.16
N GLY A 194 -18.08 29.93 3.38
CA GLY A 194 -17.31 31.14 3.50
C GLY A 194 -16.22 31.08 4.58
N SER A 195 -16.45 31.63 5.78
CA SER A 195 -15.45 31.66 6.85
C SER A 195 -15.09 30.30 7.40
N ALA A 196 -13.91 30.19 8.05
CA ALA A 196 -13.45 28.95 8.72
C ALA A 196 -14.48 28.45 9.75
N GLU A 197 -15.07 29.36 10.54
CA GLU A 197 -16.15 29.03 11.48
C GLU A 197 -17.35 28.40 10.80
N ASN A 198 -17.83 28.99 9.70
CA ASN A 198 -18.99 28.48 8.97
C ASN A 198 -18.69 27.12 8.32
N ARG A 199 -17.51 26.96 7.69
CA ARG A 199 -17.11 25.67 7.12
C ARG A 199 -16.96 24.58 8.18
N ALA A 200 -16.53 24.94 9.40
CA ALA A 200 -16.43 24.02 10.53
C ALA A 200 -17.77 23.64 11.17
N ARG A 201 -18.84 24.40 10.94
CA ARG A 201 -20.15 24.28 11.62
C ARG A 201 -20.75 22.88 11.51
N PHE A 202 -20.76 22.27 10.34
CA PHE A 202 -21.27 20.89 10.18
C PHE A 202 -20.44 19.90 11.00
N CYS A 203 -19.12 20.00 10.96
CA CYS A 203 -18.24 19.15 11.78
C CYS A 203 -18.53 19.31 13.27
N ARG A 204 -18.72 20.55 13.74
CA ARG A 204 -19.10 20.84 15.13
C ARG A 204 -20.43 20.17 15.50
N MET A 205 -21.46 20.30 14.65
CA MET A 205 -22.76 19.64 14.90
C MET A 205 -22.61 18.12 15.01
N VAL A 206 -21.75 17.50 14.18
CA VAL A 206 -21.46 16.06 14.26
C VAL A 206 -20.78 15.72 15.59
N ILE A 207 -19.76 16.49 15.99
CA ILE A 207 -19.04 16.28 17.27
C ILE A 207 -20.01 16.39 18.45
N ASP A 208 -20.89 17.40 18.46
CA ASP A 208 -21.86 17.62 19.53
C ASP A 208 -22.87 16.46 19.64
N GLU A 209 -23.41 15.97 18.53
CA GLU A 209 -24.33 14.80 18.51
C GLU A 209 -23.62 13.51 18.91
N VAL A 210 -22.35 13.32 18.49
CA VAL A 210 -21.54 12.16 18.91
C VAL A 210 -21.26 12.25 20.41
N ARG A 211 -20.81 13.39 20.95
CA ARG A 211 -20.53 13.57 22.37
C ARG A 211 -21.79 13.33 23.22
N LYS A 212 -22.93 13.85 22.80
CA LYS A 212 -24.23 13.62 23.45
C LYS A 212 -24.59 12.13 23.50
N ALA A 213 -24.29 11.41 22.42
CA ALA A 213 -24.63 9.98 22.30
C ALA A 213 -23.71 9.07 23.12
N VAL A 214 -22.38 9.33 23.13
CA VAL A 214 -21.38 8.48 23.80
C VAL A 214 -21.12 8.90 25.26
N GLY A 215 -21.50 10.09 25.64
CA GLY A 215 -21.29 10.62 27.00
C GLY A 215 -19.85 11.08 27.26
N PRO A 216 -19.53 11.49 28.50
CA PRO A 216 -18.29 12.20 28.83
C PRO A 216 -17.07 11.26 28.95
N ARG A 217 -17.23 9.95 29.00
CA ARG A 217 -16.14 9.00 29.27
C ARG A 217 -15.47 8.44 28.03
N VAL A 218 -16.19 8.34 26.91
CA VAL A 218 -15.65 7.76 25.68
C VAL A 218 -14.86 8.83 24.92
N PRO A 219 -13.59 8.60 24.59
CA PRO A 219 -12.80 9.53 23.78
C PRO A 219 -13.38 9.67 22.36
N ILE A 220 -13.37 10.90 21.85
CA ILE A 220 -13.66 11.23 20.46
C ILE A 220 -12.33 11.53 19.74
N SER A 221 -12.02 10.75 18.72
CA SER A 221 -10.93 11.02 17.77
C SER A 221 -11.47 11.77 16.56
N LEU A 222 -10.74 12.75 16.07
CA LEU A 222 -11.07 13.49 14.84
C LEU A 222 -9.95 13.30 13.81
N ARG A 223 -10.27 12.63 12.72
CA ARG A 223 -9.32 12.43 11.61
C ARG A 223 -9.45 13.53 10.57
N LEU A 224 -8.34 14.21 10.27
CA LEU A 224 -8.27 15.39 9.45
C LEU A 224 -7.28 15.23 8.28
N SER A 225 -7.53 15.94 7.18
CA SER A 225 -6.50 16.32 6.22
C SER A 225 -5.92 17.67 6.70
N VAL A 226 -4.84 17.62 7.50
CA VAL A 226 -4.23 18.81 8.12
C VAL A 226 -3.66 19.75 7.07
N ASP A 227 -3.16 19.19 5.97
CA ASP A 227 -2.81 19.88 4.74
C ASP A 227 -3.44 19.13 3.58
N GLU A 228 -4.22 19.82 2.76
CA GLU A 228 -4.91 19.21 1.61
C GLU A 228 -3.99 18.99 0.42
N LEU A 229 -2.86 19.72 0.36
CA LEU A 229 -1.84 19.60 -0.68
C LEU A 229 -2.43 19.71 -2.10
N VAL A 230 -3.36 20.63 -2.27
CA VAL A 230 -3.98 21.02 -3.55
C VAL A 230 -4.05 22.54 -3.63
N GLU A 231 -3.98 23.08 -4.83
CA GLU A 231 -4.13 24.52 -5.05
C GLU A 231 -5.51 25.02 -4.56
N GLY A 232 -5.51 26.07 -3.74
CA GLY A 232 -6.70 26.63 -3.13
C GLY A 232 -7.34 25.79 -2.02
N GLY A 233 -6.72 24.68 -1.64
CA GLY A 233 -7.14 23.85 -0.50
C GLY A 233 -6.66 24.40 0.83
N ASN A 234 -7.12 23.78 1.94
CA ASN A 234 -6.67 24.14 3.27
C ASN A 234 -5.19 23.78 3.46
N THR A 235 -4.42 24.73 3.97
CA THR A 235 -3.06 24.56 4.48
C THR A 235 -3.09 24.12 5.94
N VAL A 236 -1.90 23.88 6.53
CA VAL A 236 -1.77 23.62 7.98
C VAL A 236 -2.37 24.77 8.79
N GLU A 237 -2.10 26.01 8.39
CA GLU A 237 -2.59 27.23 9.07
C GLU A 237 -4.12 27.32 9.02
N ASP A 238 -4.74 27.07 7.87
CA ASP A 238 -6.20 27.03 7.72
C ASP A 238 -6.82 25.91 8.57
N CYS A 239 -6.16 24.77 8.65
CA CYS A 239 -6.59 23.67 9.51
C CYS A 239 -6.55 24.10 10.98
N LEU A 240 -5.47 24.71 11.43
CA LEU A 240 -5.33 25.20 12.79
C LEU A 240 -6.39 26.27 13.11
N GLU A 241 -6.80 27.11 12.13
CA GLU A 241 -7.86 28.11 12.31
C GLU A 241 -9.22 27.44 12.54
N TYR A 242 -9.69 26.55 11.65
CA TYR A 242 -11.01 25.95 11.84
C TYR A 242 -11.07 24.98 13.05
N LEU A 243 -9.95 24.40 13.48
CA LEU A 243 -9.90 23.58 14.69
C LEU A 243 -10.17 24.37 15.98
N GLU A 244 -9.98 25.69 15.98
CA GLU A 244 -10.35 26.53 17.15
C GLU A 244 -11.85 26.42 17.48
N TYR A 245 -12.70 26.21 16.44
CA TYR A 245 -14.15 26.04 16.60
C TYR A 245 -14.57 24.61 16.94
N LEU A 246 -13.65 23.64 16.92
CA LEU A 246 -13.94 22.20 17.12
C LEU A 246 -13.27 21.61 18.38
N ASN A 247 -12.34 22.34 18.99
CA ASN A 247 -11.40 21.79 19.95
C ASN A 247 -12.02 21.28 21.27
N ASP A 248 -13.13 21.86 21.73
CA ASP A 248 -13.64 21.63 23.09
C ASP A 248 -13.93 20.15 23.41
N GLU A 249 -14.54 19.42 22.48
CA GLU A 249 -15.02 18.05 22.69
C GLU A 249 -14.17 16.97 21.99
N VAL A 250 -13.12 17.36 21.23
CA VAL A 250 -12.17 16.43 20.62
C VAL A 250 -11.11 16.01 21.64
N ASP A 251 -10.80 14.74 21.72
CA ASP A 251 -9.83 14.18 22.68
C ASP A 251 -8.53 13.74 22.01
N ILE A 252 -8.59 13.34 20.73
CA ILE A 252 -7.46 12.85 19.95
C ILE A 252 -7.54 13.43 18.54
N TYR A 253 -6.44 13.93 18.01
CA TYR A 253 -6.34 14.33 16.62
C TYR A 253 -5.55 13.31 15.80
N ASP A 254 -6.21 12.68 14.82
CA ASP A 254 -5.57 11.84 13.80
C ASP A 254 -5.18 12.72 12.61
N THR A 255 -3.88 13.03 12.52
CA THR A 255 -3.34 14.03 11.58
C THR A 255 -2.93 13.40 10.28
N SER A 256 -3.86 13.34 9.32
CA SER A 256 -3.63 12.91 7.95
C SER A 256 -3.34 14.08 7.01
N ALA A 257 -3.19 13.80 5.72
CA ALA A 257 -2.96 14.77 4.66
C ALA A 257 -3.67 14.38 3.37
N GLY A 258 -3.82 15.35 2.47
CA GLY A 258 -4.30 15.15 1.12
C GLY A 258 -5.79 14.92 0.99
N LEU A 259 -6.23 15.04 -0.25
CA LEU A 259 -7.59 14.77 -0.71
C LEU A 259 -7.55 13.69 -1.82
N ASN A 260 -8.70 13.31 -2.35
CA ASN A 260 -8.75 12.44 -3.54
C ASN A 260 -8.04 13.07 -4.76
N ALA A 261 -7.90 14.39 -4.80
CA ALA A 261 -7.16 15.13 -5.83
C ALA A 261 -5.65 15.07 -5.65
N SER A 262 -5.17 14.83 -4.42
CA SER A 262 -3.77 14.67 -4.02
C SER A 262 -3.53 13.32 -3.34
N ILE A 263 -4.09 12.26 -3.92
CA ILE A 263 -4.15 10.91 -3.32
C ILE A 263 -2.76 10.33 -3.02
N GLN A 264 -1.70 10.74 -3.72
CA GLN A 264 -0.31 10.35 -3.47
C GLN A 264 0.21 10.81 -2.09
N TYR A 265 -0.41 11.83 -1.48
CA TYR A 265 -0.13 12.31 -0.13
C TYR A 265 -1.11 11.76 0.90
N GLN A 266 -2.33 11.44 0.49
CA GLN A 266 -3.31 10.73 1.33
C GLN A 266 -2.86 9.29 1.60
N ILE A 267 -2.43 8.59 0.55
CA ILE A 267 -1.91 7.23 0.59
C ILE A 267 -0.46 7.29 0.11
N ASP A 268 0.45 7.52 1.05
CA ASP A 268 1.84 7.85 0.79
C ASP A 268 2.45 7.09 -0.38
N ALA A 269 2.92 7.84 -1.38
CA ALA A 269 3.68 7.29 -2.49
C ALA A 269 5.04 6.74 -2.03
N ASN A 270 5.65 5.91 -2.85
CA ASN A 270 6.88 5.21 -2.51
C ASN A 270 8.07 6.14 -2.22
N TYR A 271 8.16 7.29 -2.89
CA TYR A 271 9.25 8.25 -2.73
C TYR A 271 9.19 9.08 -1.44
N LEU A 272 8.02 9.18 -0.79
CA LEU A 272 7.86 9.93 0.45
C LEU A 272 8.57 9.23 1.61
N GLU A 273 9.42 9.94 2.32
CA GLU A 273 10.24 9.39 3.40
C GLU A 273 9.39 8.90 4.60
N ASP A 274 9.97 8.03 5.40
CA ASP A 274 9.31 7.49 6.59
C ASP A 274 9.08 8.61 7.62
N GLY A 275 7.83 8.84 8.04
CA GLY A 275 7.46 9.89 9.00
C GLY A 275 7.43 11.32 8.42
N TRP A 276 7.46 11.49 7.10
CA TRP A 276 7.61 12.78 6.39
C TRP A 276 6.63 13.88 6.86
N ARG A 277 5.45 13.52 7.32
CA ARG A 277 4.41 14.47 7.75
C ARG A 277 4.22 14.57 9.27
N SER A 278 5.18 14.10 10.09
CA SER A 278 5.10 14.25 11.56
C SER A 278 4.98 15.70 12.02
N TYR A 279 5.47 16.67 11.23
CA TYR A 279 5.32 18.10 11.48
C TYR A 279 3.87 18.57 11.56
N MET A 280 2.94 17.90 10.84
CA MET A 280 1.51 18.20 10.90
C MET A 280 0.92 17.84 12.28
N ALA A 281 1.30 16.67 12.81
CA ALA A 281 0.93 16.28 14.17
C ALA A 281 1.51 17.26 15.20
N LYS A 282 2.76 17.65 15.01
CA LYS A 282 3.43 18.63 15.87
C LYS A 282 2.70 19.97 15.90
N ALA A 283 2.33 20.50 14.73
CA ALA A 283 1.61 21.78 14.63
C ALA A 283 0.28 21.76 15.40
N VAL A 284 -0.51 20.71 15.23
CA VAL A 284 -1.78 20.54 15.96
C VAL A 284 -1.54 20.36 17.46
N ARG A 285 -0.57 19.53 17.85
CA ARG A 285 -0.21 19.27 19.24
C ARG A 285 0.25 20.53 19.97
N ASP A 286 1.15 21.28 19.35
CA ASP A 286 1.72 22.49 19.95
C ASP A 286 0.65 23.58 20.18
N LYS A 287 -0.33 23.68 19.26
CA LYS A 287 -1.42 24.67 19.38
C LYS A 287 -2.48 24.27 20.40
N PHE A 288 -2.90 23.01 20.45
CA PHE A 288 -4.07 22.61 21.24
C PHE A 288 -3.73 21.80 22.50
N GLY A 289 -2.51 21.32 22.66
CA GLY A 289 -2.06 20.55 23.83
C GLY A 289 -2.78 19.22 24.04
N LYS A 290 -3.36 18.66 22.98
CA LYS A 290 -4.11 17.40 23.01
C LYS A 290 -3.33 16.27 22.32
N PRO A 291 -3.60 15.00 22.68
CA PRO A 291 -2.99 13.86 22.04
C PRO A 291 -3.15 13.88 20.51
N THR A 292 -2.04 13.70 19.79
CA THR A 292 -2.00 13.62 18.33
C THR A 292 -1.42 12.30 17.86
N ILE A 293 -1.90 11.82 16.72
CA ILE A 293 -1.40 10.63 16.04
C ILE A 293 -0.59 11.07 14.81
N ALA A 294 0.73 10.83 14.81
CA ALA A 294 1.55 11.02 13.63
C ALA A 294 1.45 9.80 12.71
N ILE A 295 1.24 10.04 11.43
CA ILE A 295 1.22 9.02 10.38
C ILE A 295 2.14 9.42 9.22
N GLY A 296 2.35 8.54 8.25
CA GLY A 296 3.14 8.81 7.04
C GLY A 296 4.27 7.80 6.83
N ASN A 297 4.01 6.71 6.12
CA ASN A 297 5.00 5.66 5.83
C ASN A 297 5.78 5.13 7.05
N ILE A 298 5.30 5.32 8.27
CA ILE A 298 6.00 4.84 9.48
C ILE A 298 5.95 3.31 9.49
N ARG A 299 7.12 2.67 9.43
CA ARG A 299 7.28 1.21 9.31
C ARG A 299 8.53 0.71 10.05
N ASP A 300 9.43 1.63 10.41
CA ASP A 300 10.64 1.34 11.18
C ASP A 300 10.44 1.74 12.65
N PRO A 301 10.72 0.85 13.63
CA PRO A 301 10.54 1.17 15.04
C PRO A 301 11.40 2.34 15.53
N LYS A 302 12.58 2.52 14.95
CA LYS A 302 13.45 3.64 15.32
C LYS A 302 12.82 4.97 14.90
N ILE A 303 12.28 5.07 13.68
CA ILE A 303 11.60 6.29 13.23
C ILE A 303 10.38 6.60 14.12
N ALA A 304 9.61 5.57 14.48
CA ALA A 304 8.48 5.71 15.40
C ALA A 304 8.92 6.26 16.78
N ASP A 305 9.98 5.69 17.34
CA ASP A 305 10.51 6.12 18.66
C ASP A 305 11.10 7.54 18.60
N ASP A 306 11.81 7.88 17.53
CA ASP A 306 12.40 9.20 17.31
C ASP A 306 11.31 10.30 17.19
N ILE A 307 10.19 10.06 16.52
CA ILE A 307 9.05 11.00 16.40
C ILE A 307 8.48 11.30 17.79
N LEU A 308 8.26 10.27 18.61
CA LEU A 308 7.75 10.43 19.97
C LEU A 308 8.76 11.11 20.89
N ALA A 309 10.05 10.73 20.79
CA ALA A 309 11.13 11.30 21.57
C ALA A 309 11.31 12.82 21.34
N ARG A 310 11.11 13.28 20.09
CA ARG A 310 11.14 14.71 19.74
C ARG A 310 9.88 15.46 20.18
N GLY A 311 8.84 14.74 20.61
CA GLY A 311 7.56 15.33 20.96
C GLY A 311 6.76 15.83 19.75
N ASP A 312 7.00 15.28 18.55
CA ASP A 312 6.23 15.63 17.36
C ASP A 312 4.78 15.11 17.45
N ALA A 313 4.57 14.03 18.19
CA ALA A 313 3.25 13.45 18.44
C ALA A 313 3.22 12.68 19.77
N ASP A 314 2.04 12.23 20.18
CA ASP A 314 1.83 11.38 21.35
C ASP A 314 1.60 9.91 20.99
N LEU A 315 1.16 9.66 19.76
CA LEU A 315 0.83 8.34 19.21
C LEU A 315 1.40 8.18 17.80
N ILE A 316 1.67 6.94 17.41
CA ILE A 316 2.16 6.56 16.09
C ILE A 316 1.06 5.77 15.37
N GLY A 317 0.59 6.33 14.26
CA GLY A 317 -0.39 5.69 13.41
C GLY A 317 0.25 4.83 12.31
N MET A 318 -0.05 3.56 12.29
CA MET A 318 0.48 2.60 11.32
C MET A 318 -0.67 1.94 10.53
N GLY A 319 -0.67 2.14 9.22
CA GLY A 319 -1.59 1.43 8.33
C GLY A 319 -0.89 0.24 7.67
N ARG A 320 -0.30 0.48 6.51
CA ARG A 320 0.35 -0.55 5.67
C ARG A 320 1.48 -1.31 6.38
N GLY A 321 2.14 -0.70 7.38
CA GLY A 321 3.13 -1.38 8.21
C GLY A 321 2.54 -2.60 8.93
N LEU A 322 1.34 -2.45 9.54
CA LEU A 322 0.63 -3.54 10.22
C LEU A 322 -0.11 -4.48 9.26
N ILE A 323 -0.38 -4.07 8.00
CA ILE A 323 -0.79 -5.00 6.95
C ILE A 323 0.38 -5.94 6.59
N ALA A 324 1.57 -5.36 6.43
CA ALA A 324 2.77 -6.12 6.07
C ALA A 324 3.20 -7.07 7.19
N ASP A 325 3.21 -6.60 8.42
CA ASP A 325 3.59 -7.41 9.59
C ASP A 325 2.61 -7.21 10.76
N PRO A 326 1.67 -8.13 10.98
CA PRO A 326 0.75 -8.03 12.09
C PRO A 326 1.41 -8.15 13.48
N ASP A 327 2.62 -8.74 13.55
CA ASP A 327 3.38 -8.95 14.79
C ASP A 327 4.45 -7.86 15.03
N TRP A 328 4.36 -6.76 14.32
CA TRP A 328 5.33 -5.67 14.35
C TRP A 328 5.64 -5.18 15.79
N CYS A 329 4.60 -4.99 16.62
CA CYS A 329 4.80 -4.46 17.97
C CYS A 329 5.59 -5.43 18.87
N ASN A 330 5.26 -6.71 18.86
CA ASN A 330 5.99 -7.72 19.65
C ASN A 330 7.44 -7.84 19.17
N LYS A 331 7.66 -7.88 17.84
CA LYS A 331 9.02 -7.93 17.25
C LYS A 331 9.83 -6.68 17.58
N ALA A 332 9.22 -5.51 17.50
CA ALA A 332 9.89 -4.26 17.88
C ALA A 332 10.22 -4.19 19.38
N GLN A 333 9.28 -4.59 20.24
CA GLN A 333 9.46 -4.47 21.70
C GLN A 333 10.41 -5.50 22.26
N TYR A 334 10.28 -6.76 21.89
CA TYR A 334 10.95 -7.89 22.55
C TYR A 334 11.83 -8.71 21.64
N GLY A 335 11.67 -8.58 20.34
CA GLY A 335 12.31 -9.41 19.34
C GLY A 335 13.51 -8.74 18.65
N ASP A 336 13.78 -9.25 17.47
CA ASP A 336 14.78 -8.72 16.57
C ASP A 336 14.08 -7.89 15.47
N VAL A 337 14.47 -6.64 15.34
CA VAL A 337 13.91 -5.73 14.32
C VAL A 337 14.16 -6.19 12.88
N CYS A 338 15.18 -7.02 12.65
CA CYS A 338 15.43 -7.64 11.35
C CYS A 338 14.35 -8.65 10.96
N ASP A 339 13.57 -9.14 11.93
CA ASP A 339 12.45 -10.05 11.72
C ASP A 339 11.15 -9.32 11.31
N ILE A 340 11.15 -8.01 11.34
CA ILE A 340 10.01 -7.21 10.91
C ILE A 340 9.94 -7.21 9.38
N ARG A 341 8.81 -7.68 8.85
CA ARG A 341 8.46 -7.62 7.43
C ARG A 341 7.98 -6.22 7.06
N LYS A 342 8.90 -5.34 6.68
CA LYS A 342 8.59 -3.94 6.40
C LYS A 342 7.70 -3.80 5.15
N CYS A 343 6.73 -2.89 5.21
CA CYS A 343 5.96 -2.47 4.03
C CYS A 343 6.91 -1.82 3.01
N ILE A 344 6.82 -2.22 1.75
CA ILE A 344 7.61 -1.63 0.64
C ILE A 344 6.91 -0.48 -0.08
N SER A 345 5.79 0.00 0.44
CA SER A 345 4.97 1.11 -0.11
C SER A 345 4.58 0.96 -1.58
N CYS A 346 4.36 -0.28 -2.04
CA CYS A 346 4.06 -0.60 -3.44
C CYS A 346 2.61 -0.33 -3.85
N ASN A 347 1.70 -0.16 -2.91
CA ASN A 347 0.26 0.08 -3.09
C ASN A 347 -0.51 -0.97 -3.92
N VAL A 348 0.11 -2.05 -4.36
CA VAL A 348 -0.45 -3.01 -5.32
C VAL A 348 -1.66 -3.78 -4.76
N GLY A 349 -1.46 -4.54 -3.68
CA GLY A 349 -2.49 -5.43 -3.14
C GLY A 349 -3.46 -4.73 -2.18
N CYS A 350 -3.05 -3.62 -1.56
CA CYS A 350 -3.89 -2.83 -0.67
C CYS A 350 -4.71 -1.78 -1.44
N VAL A 351 -4.06 -0.79 -2.02
CA VAL A 351 -4.73 0.31 -2.73
C VAL A 351 -5.29 -0.14 -4.07
N GLY A 352 -4.48 -0.82 -4.89
CA GLY A 352 -4.86 -1.26 -6.22
C GLY A 352 -6.01 -2.26 -6.23
N ASN A 353 -6.05 -3.21 -5.28
CA ASN A 353 -7.18 -4.12 -5.15
C ASN A 353 -8.45 -3.37 -4.76
N ARG A 354 -8.39 -2.58 -3.69
CA ARG A 354 -9.56 -1.93 -3.12
C ARG A 354 -10.09 -0.80 -4.01
N ILE A 355 -9.27 0.22 -4.31
CA ILE A 355 -9.74 1.42 -5.03
C ILE A 355 -9.91 1.14 -6.52
N GLY A 356 -8.94 0.48 -7.15
CA GLY A 356 -8.97 0.21 -8.58
C GLY A 356 -9.75 -1.03 -8.99
N GLY A 357 -9.81 -2.06 -8.13
CA GLY A 357 -10.31 -3.38 -8.48
C GLY A 357 -11.58 -3.83 -7.77
N ASN A 358 -12.05 -3.11 -6.75
CA ASN A 358 -13.15 -3.53 -5.86
C ASN A 358 -12.97 -4.98 -5.39
N LYS A 359 -11.76 -5.29 -4.93
CA LYS A 359 -11.31 -6.62 -4.50
C LYS A 359 -10.85 -6.57 -3.05
N PRO A 360 -10.93 -7.68 -2.32
CA PRO A 360 -10.41 -7.76 -0.98
C PRO A 360 -8.95 -7.35 -0.86
N LEU A 361 -8.61 -6.74 0.28
CA LEU A 361 -7.26 -6.35 0.66
C LEU A 361 -6.29 -7.54 0.57
N ARG A 362 -5.14 -7.31 -0.05
CA ARG A 362 -3.99 -8.21 -0.07
C ARG A 362 -2.70 -7.44 0.19
N CYS A 363 -1.61 -8.12 0.42
CA CYS A 363 -0.31 -7.48 0.61
C CYS A 363 0.77 -8.19 -0.22
N THR A 364 1.64 -7.40 -0.83
CA THR A 364 2.74 -7.89 -1.66
C THR A 364 3.75 -8.71 -0.86
N VAL A 365 4.03 -8.32 0.37
CA VAL A 365 5.05 -8.96 1.21
C VAL A 365 4.48 -9.91 2.27
N ASN A 366 3.16 -9.87 2.48
CA ASN A 366 2.45 -10.75 3.42
C ASN A 366 1.37 -11.55 2.68
N PRO A 367 1.64 -12.81 2.33
CA PRO A 367 0.72 -13.62 1.53
C PRO A 367 -0.54 -14.05 2.28
N ASP A 368 -0.57 -13.97 3.62
CA ASP A 368 -1.73 -14.36 4.43
C ASP A 368 -2.05 -13.31 5.50
N LEU A 369 -3.08 -12.50 5.25
CA LEU A 369 -3.48 -11.39 6.11
C LEU A 369 -4.28 -11.82 7.35
N THR A 370 -4.88 -12.98 7.31
CA THR A 370 -5.83 -13.47 8.32
C THR A 370 -5.32 -14.69 9.08
N GLY A 371 -4.63 -15.60 8.40
CA GLY A 371 -3.99 -16.77 9.02
C GLY A 371 -2.59 -16.47 9.57
N GLY A 372 -1.90 -15.48 8.99
CA GLY A 372 -0.56 -15.08 9.39
C GLY A 372 0.45 -16.22 9.24
N GLU A 373 1.06 -16.62 10.34
CA GLU A 373 2.08 -17.69 10.37
C GLU A 373 1.53 -19.02 10.92
N ALA A 374 0.21 -19.21 10.95
CA ALA A 374 -0.41 -20.43 11.50
C ALA A 374 0.03 -21.71 10.76
N TYR A 375 0.31 -21.62 9.46
CA TYR A 375 0.82 -22.75 8.66
C TYR A 375 2.12 -23.35 9.22
N LYS A 376 2.94 -22.61 9.95
CA LYS A 376 4.18 -23.10 10.56
C LYS A 376 3.95 -24.20 11.62
N LYS A 377 2.71 -24.32 12.10
CA LYS A 377 2.31 -25.40 13.02
C LYS A 377 2.14 -26.75 12.31
N GLN A 378 1.84 -26.71 11.02
CA GLN A 378 1.82 -27.91 10.19
C GLN A 378 3.27 -28.36 9.98
N LYS A 379 3.51 -29.69 10.06
CA LYS A 379 4.82 -30.25 9.84
C LYS A 379 4.70 -31.47 8.93
N VAL A 380 5.69 -31.61 8.03
CA VAL A 380 5.74 -32.80 7.18
C VAL A 380 5.80 -34.07 8.03
N ASN A 381 5.02 -35.06 7.64
CA ASN A 381 4.85 -36.35 8.34
C ASN A 381 5.91 -37.38 7.94
N LYS A 382 6.71 -37.11 6.89
CA LYS A 382 7.82 -37.92 6.38
C LYS A 382 8.92 -37.04 5.81
N PRO A 383 10.17 -37.51 5.70
CA PRO A 383 11.25 -36.73 5.08
C PRO A 383 10.86 -36.24 3.69
N CYS A 384 11.14 -34.96 3.41
CA CYS A 384 10.87 -34.34 2.12
C CYS A 384 12.05 -33.42 1.74
N ASN A 385 12.63 -33.67 0.57
CA ASN A 385 13.68 -32.83 -0.01
C ASN A 385 13.08 -31.91 -1.08
N VAL A 386 13.31 -30.63 -0.94
CA VAL A 386 12.84 -29.62 -1.90
C VAL A 386 14.04 -28.90 -2.52
N VAL A 387 14.08 -28.83 -3.83
CA VAL A 387 15.07 -28.04 -4.56
C VAL A 387 14.37 -26.87 -5.22
N VAL A 388 14.81 -25.63 -4.90
CA VAL A 388 14.29 -24.40 -5.50
C VAL A 388 15.35 -23.82 -6.42
N VAL A 389 14.97 -23.45 -7.64
CA VAL A 389 15.86 -22.84 -8.65
C VAL A 389 15.48 -21.36 -8.82
N GLY A 390 16.41 -20.48 -8.46
CA GLY A 390 16.23 -19.01 -8.48
C GLY A 390 15.89 -18.43 -7.11
N ALA A 391 16.74 -17.54 -6.60
CA ALA A 391 16.61 -16.89 -5.30
C ALA A 391 16.05 -15.48 -5.40
N GLY A 392 15.11 -15.22 -6.32
CA GLY A 392 14.25 -14.05 -6.31
C GLY A 392 13.22 -14.10 -5.17
N THR A 393 12.35 -13.13 -5.06
CA THR A 393 11.33 -13.05 -3.97
C THR A 393 10.41 -14.27 -3.94
N ALA A 394 10.00 -14.80 -5.08
CA ALA A 394 9.16 -16.00 -5.17
C ALA A 394 9.91 -17.25 -4.69
N GLY A 395 11.15 -17.47 -5.15
CA GLY A 395 11.95 -18.62 -4.75
C GLY A 395 12.37 -18.58 -3.29
N LEU A 396 12.74 -17.41 -2.76
CA LEU A 396 13.03 -17.24 -1.33
C LEU A 396 11.79 -17.52 -0.46
N GLU A 397 10.60 -17.02 -0.85
CA GLU A 397 9.36 -17.32 -0.13
C GLU A 397 9.03 -18.81 -0.16
N ALA A 398 9.16 -19.46 -1.33
CA ALA A 398 8.97 -20.91 -1.49
C ALA A 398 9.91 -21.73 -0.61
N ALA A 399 11.21 -21.39 -0.63
CA ALA A 399 12.23 -22.07 0.14
C ALA A 399 12.01 -21.93 1.66
N CYS A 400 11.72 -20.70 2.13
CA CYS A 400 11.41 -20.49 3.54
C CYS A 400 10.14 -21.24 3.96
N THR A 401 9.09 -21.19 3.15
CA THR A 401 7.82 -21.86 3.44
C THR A 401 7.99 -23.38 3.57
N ALA A 402 8.66 -24.02 2.61
CA ALA A 402 8.94 -25.44 2.66
C ALA A 402 9.80 -25.83 3.87
N ALA A 403 10.83 -25.03 4.18
CA ALA A 403 11.70 -25.29 5.32
C ALA A 403 10.97 -25.14 6.66
N GLU A 404 10.09 -24.15 6.79
CA GLU A 404 9.32 -23.88 8.02
C GLU A 404 8.32 -24.99 8.34
N VAL A 405 7.81 -25.71 7.33
CA VAL A 405 6.98 -26.91 7.55
C VAL A 405 7.81 -28.18 7.71
N GLY A 406 9.14 -28.09 7.66
CA GLY A 406 10.06 -29.17 8.02
C GLY A 406 10.74 -29.89 6.85
N CYS A 407 10.54 -29.47 5.59
CA CYS A 407 11.29 -30.01 4.46
C CYS A 407 12.78 -29.67 4.56
N LYS A 408 13.66 -30.52 4.03
CA LYS A 408 15.06 -30.17 3.78
C LYS A 408 15.15 -29.46 2.43
N VAL A 409 15.60 -28.19 2.45
CA VAL A 409 15.56 -27.34 1.27
C VAL A 409 16.94 -26.95 0.78
N THR A 410 17.15 -27.06 -0.54
CA THR A 410 18.32 -26.47 -1.22
C THR A 410 17.82 -25.45 -2.23
N LEU A 411 18.26 -24.20 -2.08
CA LEU A 411 17.96 -23.10 -3.00
C LEU A 411 19.21 -22.78 -3.83
N LEU A 412 19.09 -22.89 -5.15
CA LEU A 412 20.16 -22.65 -6.12
C LEU A 412 19.96 -21.31 -6.80
N GLU A 413 21.01 -20.47 -6.83
CA GLU A 413 20.99 -19.13 -7.44
C GLU A 413 22.24 -18.94 -8.30
N LYS A 414 22.07 -18.51 -9.55
CA LYS A 414 23.17 -18.28 -10.50
C LYS A 414 23.97 -17.03 -10.16
N GLU A 415 23.34 -16.01 -9.65
CA GLU A 415 24.01 -14.77 -9.27
C GLU A 415 24.77 -14.95 -7.94
N LYS A 416 25.72 -14.05 -7.67
CA LYS A 416 26.50 -14.07 -6.43
C LYS A 416 25.68 -13.71 -5.20
N GLU A 417 24.55 -13.03 -5.39
CA GLU A 417 23.65 -12.59 -4.32
C GLU A 417 22.22 -13.02 -4.58
N ALA A 418 21.53 -13.44 -3.51
CA ALA A 418 20.10 -13.71 -3.55
C ALA A 418 19.29 -12.42 -3.44
N GLY A 419 18.10 -12.39 -4.06
CA GLY A 419 17.15 -11.28 -4.00
C GLY A 419 16.52 -10.91 -5.35
N GLY A 420 17.16 -11.33 -6.45
CA GLY A 420 16.64 -11.18 -7.81
C GLY A 420 16.35 -9.73 -8.21
N LEU A 421 15.39 -9.52 -9.11
CA LEU A 421 15.06 -8.20 -9.66
C LEU A 421 14.68 -7.15 -8.59
N SER A 422 14.15 -7.54 -7.44
CA SER A 422 13.81 -6.58 -6.37
C SER A 422 15.05 -5.87 -5.82
N VAL A 423 16.18 -6.59 -5.69
CA VAL A 423 17.47 -6.00 -5.29
C VAL A 423 18.03 -5.14 -6.42
N GLU A 424 17.94 -5.61 -7.67
CA GLU A 424 18.42 -4.84 -8.81
C GLU A 424 17.68 -3.50 -8.94
N ILE A 425 16.34 -3.52 -8.97
CA ILE A 425 15.51 -2.32 -9.12
C ILE A 425 15.71 -1.35 -7.92
N SER A 426 15.99 -1.87 -6.73
CA SER A 426 16.22 -1.03 -5.54
C SER A 426 17.47 -0.15 -5.62
N LYS A 427 18.35 -0.38 -6.59
CA LYS A 427 19.50 0.51 -6.89
C LYS A 427 19.05 1.88 -7.43
N ILE A 428 17.85 1.97 -8.02
CA ILE A 428 17.22 3.23 -8.39
C ILE A 428 16.79 3.93 -7.08
N PRO A 429 17.24 5.18 -6.80
CA PRO A 429 17.03 5.84 -5.51
C PRO A 429 15.57 5.89 -5.05
N ALA A 430 14.64 6.20 -5.95
CA ALA A 430 13.21 6.23 -5.65
C ALA A 430 12.63 4.84 -5.32
N LYS A 431 13.34 3.74 -5.64
CA LYS A 431 12.90 2.35 -5.43
C LYS A 431 13.63 1.64 -4.30
N LYS A 432 14.44 2.33 -3.50
CA LYS A 432 15.28 1.76 -2.43
C LYS A 432 14.54 0.79 -1.49
N ARG A 433 13.23 1.02 -1.23
CA ARG A 433 12.40 0.18 -0.35
C ARG A 433 12.16 -1.23 -0.87
N LEU A 434 12.34 -1.47 -2.17
CA LEU A 434 12.18 -2.81 -2.74
C LEU A 434 13.21 -3.81 -2.20
N ALA A 435 14.36 -3.34 -1.70
CA ALA A 435 15.36 -4.18 -1.05
C ALA A 435 14.92 -4.74 0.31
N ASP A 436 13.96 -4.12 0.99
CA ASP A 436 13.54 -4.53 2.33
C ASP A 436 12.94 -5.93 2.34
N PHE A 437 12.18 -6.30 1.31
CA PHE A 437 11.53 -7.61 1.28
C PHE A 437 12.51 -8.77 1.05
N PRO A 438 13.38 -8.77 0.02
CA PRO A 438 14.40 -9.81 -0.08
C PRO A 438 15.38 -9.81 1.09
N THR A 439 15.67 -8.67 1.72
CA THR A 439 16.47 -8.60 2.95
C THR A 439 15.79 -9.35 4.10
N TYR A 440 14.51 -9.12 4.33
CA TYR A 440 13.71 -9.87 5.28
C TYR A 440 13.68 -11.37 4.97
N LEU A 441 13.49 -11.76 3.69
CA LEU A 441 13.45 -13.19 3.29
C LEU A 441 14.78 -13.88 3.52
N LYS A 442 15.90 -13.22 3.21
CA LYS A 442 17.26 -13.74 3.51
C LYS A 442 17.48 -13.91 5.01
N TYR A 443 17.05 -12.91 5.81
CA TYR A 443 17.11 -13.01 7.26
C TYR A 443 16.25 -14.15 7.81
N ARG A 444 15.01 -14.30 7.33
CA ARG A 444 14.13 -15.44 7.67
C ARG A 444 14.76 -16.77 7.30
N ALA A 445 15.36 -16.89 6.11
CA ALA A 445 16.08 -18.08 5.66
C ALA A 445 17.27 -18.44 6.57
N SER A 446 18.02 -17.45 7.03
CA SER A 446 19.19 -17.67 7.91
C SER A 446 18.86 -18.30 9.27
N LYS A 447 17.59 -18.23 9.69
CA LYS A 447 17.09 -18.84 10.94
C LYS A 447 16.69 -20.32 10.76
N LEU A 448 16.70 -20.84 9.54
CA LEU A 448 16.21 -22.16 9.19
C LEU A 448 17.39 -23.13 8.94
N PRO A 449 17.75 -24.02 9.92
CA PRO A 449 18.91 -24.90 9.80
C PRO A 449 18.76 -25.96 8.70
N ASN A 450 17.53 -26.21 8.25
CA ASN A 450 17.18 -27.16 7.18
C ASN A 450 17.08 -26.49 5.80
N LEU A 451 17.44 -25.20 5.66
CA LEU A 451 17.53 -24.47 4.40
C LEU A 451 18.97 -24.10 4.08
N THR A 452 19.45 -24.51 2.89
CA THR A 452 20.77 -24.12 2.37
C THR A 452 20.59 -23.29 1.10
N ILE A 453 21.14 -22.09 1.07
CA ILE A 453 21.21 -21.24 -0.13
C ILE A 453 22.60 -21.36 -0.75
N LYS A 454 22.65 -21.69 -2.05
CA LYS A 454 23.88 -21.79 -2.85
C LYS A 454 23.83 -20.77 -3.96
N THR A 455 24.65 -19.75 -3.85
CA THR A 455 24.81 -18.68 -4.86
C THR A 455 25.98 -18.99 -5.80
N GLY A 456 25.99 -18.38 -7.00
CA GLY A 456 26.99 -18.64 -8.03
C GLY A 456 26.87 -20.02 -8.69
N VAL A 457 25.68 -20.65 -8.59
CA VAL A 457 25.41 -21.97 -9.14
C VAL A 457 24.36 -21.83 -10.26
N ASP A 458 24.81 -22.00 -11.50
CA ASP A 458 23.90 -22.14 -12.64
C ASP A 458 23.28 -23.54 -12.62
N ALA A 459 22.00 -23.62 -12.26
CA ALA A 459 21.32 -24.88 -12.04
C ALA A 459 21.12 -25.63 -13.35
N THR A 460 21.57 -26.90 -13.37
CA THR A 460 21.26 -27.87 -14.41
C THR A 460 20.46 -29.02 -13.80
N VAL A 461 19.80 -29.83 -14.62
CA VAL A 461 19.11 -31.04 -14.15
C VAL A 461 20.09 -31.96 -13.39
N ALA A 462 21.34 -32.06 -13.86
CA ALA A 462 22.36 -32.87 -13.17
C ALA A 462 22.73 -32.31 -11.78
N GLU A 463 22.75 -30.97 -11.63
CA GLU A 463 22.95 -30.32 -10.32
C GLU A 463 21.75 -30.59 -9.39
N ILE A 464 20.53 -30.43 -9.90
CA ILE A 464 19.29 -30.66 -9.13
C ILE A 464 19.20 -32.10 -8.61
N LYS A 465 19.51 -33.08 -9.46
CA LYS A 465 19.49 -34.53 -9.11
C LYS A 465 20.42 -34.92 -7.96
N LYS A 466 21.49 -34.14 -7.68
CA LYS A 466 22.40 -34.40 -6.54
C LYS A 466 21.71 -34.28 -5.17
N TYR A 467 20.60 -33.59 -5.09
CA TYR A 467 19.87 -33.37 -3.84
C TYR A 467 18.70 -34.34 -3.62
N ASN A 468 18.48 -35.29 -4.53
CA ASN A 468 17.39 -36.28 -4.50
C ASN A 468 16.06 -35.62 -4.13
N PRO A 469 15.53 -34.69 -4.96
CA PRO A 469 14.32 -33.95 -4.63
C PRO A 469 13.07 -34.81 -4.68
N ASP A 470 12.12 -34.56 -3.77
CA ASP A 470 10.74 -34.99 -3.85
C ASP A 470 9.88 -33.87 -4.55
N LEU A 471 10.34 -32.64 -4.46
CA LEU A 471 9.73 -31.48 -5.12
C LEU A 471 10.81 -30.57 -5.71
N VAL A 472 10.67 -30.21 -6.98
CA VAL A 472 11.49 -29.21 -7.65
C VAL A 472 10.64 -27.96 -7.94
N VAL A 473 11.09 -26.80 -7.49
CA VAL A 473 10.39 -25.51 -7.70
C VAL A 473 11.24 -24.63 -8.59
N ASN A 474 10.76 -24.33 -9.80
CA ASN A 474 11.38 -23.37 -10.71
C ASN A 474 10.84 -21.97 -10.43
N ALA A 475 11.75 -21.01 -10.14
CA ALA A 475 11.45 -19.61 -9.83
C ALA A 475 12.48 -18.68 -10.50
N THR A 476 12.88 -18.97 -11.74
CA THR A 476 13.96 -18.30 -12.48
C THR A 476 13.63 -16.90 -12.99
N GLY A 477 12.40 -16.43 -12.75
CA GLY A 477 12.03 -15.03 -12.92
C GLY A 477 11.75 -14.57 -14.35
N SER A 478 12.10 -13.33 -14.66
CA SER A 478 11.81 -12.67 -15.94
C SER A 478 12.99 -11.86 -16.46
N VAL A 479 12.94 -11.55 -17.75
CA VAL A 479 13.92 -10.71 -18.47
C VAL A 479 13.17 -9.64 -19.29
N PRO A 480 13.84 -8.54 -19.71
CA PRO A 480 13.22 -7.53 -20.57
C PRO A 480 12.62 -8.13 -21.83
N LEU A 481 11.43 -7.66 -22.18
CA LEU A 481 10.78 -7.99 -23.44
C LEU A 481 11.42 -7.15 -24.55
N LEU A 482 12.10 -7.81 -25.48
CA LEU A 482 12.76 -7.21 -26.64
C LEU A 482 12.19 -7.85 -27.90
N PRO A 483 11.13 -7.26 -28.49
CA PRO A 483 10.51 -7.77 -29.72
C PRO A 483 11.43 -7.53 -30.94
N PRO A 484 11.18 -8.20 -32.08
CA PRO A 484 11.98 -8.07 -33.28
C PRO A 484 11.67 -6.77 -34.04
N ILE A 485 11.94 -5.62 -33.41
CA ILE A 485 11.86 -4.29 -34.05
C ILE A 485 13.15 -4.04 -34.81
N GLU A 486 13.02 -3.47 -36.01
CA GLU A 486 14.16 -3.15 -36.89
C GLU A 486 15.22 -2.32 -36.13
N GLY A 487 16.46 -2.78 -36.13
CA GLY A 487 17.62 -2.13 -35.51
C GLY A 487 17.70 -2.26 -33.97
N LEU A 488 16.69 -2.83 -33.28
CA LEU A 488 16.73 -2.94 -31.81
C LEU A 488 17.91 -3.79 -31.33
N HIS A 489 18.04 -5.01 -31.85
CA HIS A 489 19.12 -5.91 -31.43
C HIS A 489 20.51 -5.47 -31.92
N ASP A 490 20.55 -4.67 -32.98
CA ASP A 490 21.81 -4.15 -33.56
C ASP A 490 22.37 -2.99 -32.73
N ASN A 491 21.49 -2.22 -32.05
CA ASN A 491 21.87 -1.00 -31.33
C ASN A 491 21.82 -1.14 -29.80
N LEU A 492 21.01 -2.06 -29.25
CA LEU A 492 20.81 -2.21 -27.79
C LEU A 492 22.11 -2.60 -27.08
N GLY A 493 22.58 -1.76 -26.15
CA GLY A 493 23.79 -2.00 -25.34
C GLY A 493 25.10 -1.99 -26.16
N LYS A 494 25.09 -1.45 -27.39
CA LYS A 494 26.30 -1.37 -28.20
C LYS A 494 27.12 -0.12 -27.89
N LYS A 495 28.44 -0.22 -28.04
CA LYS A 495 29.40 0.85 -27.70
C LYS A 495 29.16 2.14 -28.47
N ASP A 496 28.72 2.01 -29.73
CA ASP A 496 28.53 3.15 -30.64
C ASP A 496 27.06 3.57 -30.76
N ALA A 497 26.23 3.12 -29.84
CA ALA A 497 24.80 3.45 -29.77
C ALA A 497 24.39 3.87 -28.35
N SER A 498 23.42 4.79 -28.25
CA SER A 498 22.88 5.28 -26.98
C SER A 498 21.53 4.64 -26.66
N VAL A 499 21.37 3.36 -26.97
CA VAL A 499 20.13 2.59 -26.78
C VAL A 499 20.29 1.57 -25.65
N TYR A 500 19.41 1.62 -24.67
CA TYR A 500 19.52 0.88 -23.41
C TYR A 500 18.22 0.18 -23.04
N SER A 501 18.33 -0.94 -22.32
CA SER A 501 17.23 -1.54 -21.55
C SER A 501 17.22 -0.99 -20.13
N ILE A 502 16.17 -1.33 -19.37
CA ILE A 502 16.10 -1.03 -17.93
C ILE A 502 17.25 -1.71 -17.15
N LYS A 503 17.73 -2.87 -17.57
CA LYS A 503 18.87 -3.53 -16.94
C LYS A 503 20.17 -2.77 -17.14
N ASP A 504 20.37 -2.24 -18.33
CA ASP A 504 21.55 -1.41 -18.64
C ASP A 504 21.53 -0.13 -17.80
N MET A 505 20.36 0.52 -17.69
CA MET A 505 20.17 1.68 -16.82
C MET A 505 20.53 1.36 -15.35
N ILE A 506 20.00 0.26 -14.81
CA ILE A 506 20.24 -0.14 -13.42
C ILE A 506 21.73 -0.47 -13.18
N ALA A 507 22.38 -1.13 -14.13
CA ALA A 507 23.80 -1.47 -14.02
C ALA A 507 24.67 -0.20 -13.94
N ASP A 508 24.28 0.86 -14.61
CA ASP A 508 25.03 2.12 -14.72
C ASP A 508 24.43 3.27 -13.86
N VAL A 509 23.45 2.99 -13.02
CA VAL A 509 22.66 3.99 -12.28
C VAL A 509 23.50 5.00 -11.48
N LYS A 510 24.66 4.59 -10.99
CA LYS A 510 25.56 5.43 -10.20
C LYS A 510 26.45 6.36 -11.05
N ASN A 511 26.56 6.10 -12.35
CA ASN A 511 27.43 6.83 -13.26
C ASN A 511 26.68 7.93 -14.04
N TYR A 512 25.34 7.92 -14.00
CA TYR A 512 24.57 9.03 -14.60
C TYR A 512 24.81 10.33 -13.82
N PRO A 513 25.02 11.47 -14.51
CA PRO A 513 25.16 12.77 -13.85
C PRO A 513 23.93 13.15 -13.00
N GLU A 514 24.15 13.87 -11.91
CA GLU A 514 23.05 14.45 -11.11
C GLU A 514 22.34 15.57 -11.87
N ASP A 515 23.06 16.34 -12.70
CA ASP A 515 22.51 17.34 -13.60
C ASP A 515 22.55 16.83 -15.04
N MET A 516 21.35 16.68 -15.61
CA MET A 516 21.12 16.22 -16.99
C MET A 516 20.57 17.34 -17.89
N THR A 517 20.71 18.59 -17.48
CA THR A 517 20.24 19.76 -18.25
C THR A 517 20.83 19.74 -19.66
N GLY A 518 19.96 19.91 -20.66
CA GLY A 518 20.34 19.88 -22.10
C GLY A 518 20.52 18.47 -22.66
N LYS A 519 20.33 17.40 -21.86
CA LYS A 519 20.33 16.03 -22.36
C LYS A 519 18.93 15.58 -22.76
N LYS A 520 18.82 14.92 -23.90
CA LYS A 520 17.59 14.36 -24.43
C LYS A 520 17.46 12.89 -24.04
N VAL A 521 16.38 12.57 -23.36
CA VAL A 521 16.04 11.19 -22.95
C VAL A 521 14.73 10.78 -23.62
N VAL A 522 14.74 9.70 -24.38
CA VAL A 522 13.53 9.15 -24.99
C VAL A 522 13.25 7.76 -24.43
N VAL A 523 12.06 7.58 -23.89
CA VAL A 523 11.59 6.34 -23.25
C VAL A 523 10.49 5.70 -24.07
N VAL A 524 10.67 4.47 -24.50
CA VAL A 524 9.69 3.67 -25.23
C VAL A 524 8.99 2.72 -24.27
N GLY A 525 7.67 2.88 -24.12
CA GLY A 525 6.80 2.12 -23.24
C GLY A 525 6.40 2.90 -22.00
N GLY A 526 5.12 3.23 -21.89
CA GLY A 526 4.51 4.00 -20.81
C GLY A 526 4.02 3.17 -19.63
N GLY A 527 4.48 1.92 -19.47
CA GLY A 527 4.21 1.09 -18.31
C GLY A 527 5.13 1.42 -17.12
N ALA A 528 5.01 0.66 -16.03
CA ALA A 528 5.78 0.89 -14.80
C ALA A 528 7.29 0.99 -15.04
N VAL A 529 7.86 0.14 -15.90
CA VAL A 529 9.30 0.12 -16.21
C VAL A 529 9.76 1.41 -16.89
N GLY A 530 9.00 1.91 -17.87
CA GLY A 530 9.34 3.19 -18.53
C GLY A 530 9.16 4.39 -17.62
N LEU A 531 8.16 4.35 -16.75
CA LEU A 531 7.94 5.40 -15.75
C LEU A 531 9.03 5.44 -14.69
N ASP A 532 9.67 4.31 -14.35
CA ASP A 532 10.86 4.29 -13.47
C ASP A 532 12.04 5.05 -14.11
N VAL A 533 12.19 4.97 -15.44
CA VAL A 533 13.19 5.76 -16.20
C VAL A 533 12.83 7.25 -16.17
N VAL A 534 11.57 7.60 -16.42
CA VAL A 534 11.10 9.01 -16.37
C VAL A 534 11.34 9.60 -14.97
N GLU A 535 10.97 8.89 -13.91
CA GLU A 535 11.15 9.29 -12.51
C GLU A 535 12.64 9.51 -12.15
N PHE A 536 13.52 8.80 -12.83
CA PHE A 536 14.97 8.95 -12.62
C PHE A 536 15.56 10.16 -13.36
N PHE A 537 15.24 10.37 -14.63
CA PHE A 537 15.90 11.37 -15.48
C PHE A 537 15.22 12.75 -15.48
N ALA A 538 13.89 12.81 -15.46
CA ALA A 538 13.17 14.09 -15.57
C ALA A 538 13.46 15.03 -14.37
N PRO A 539 13.50 14.57 -13.10
CA PRO A 539 13.88 15.43 -11.98
C PRO A 539 15.35 15.92 -12.02
N ARG A 540 16.22 15.29 -12.82
CA ARG A 540 17.61 15.71 -13.05
C ARG A 540 17.77 16.78 -14.14
N GLY A 541 16.65 17.28 -14.71
CA GLY A 541 16.64 18.32 -15.72
C GLY A 541 16.78 17.82 -17.17
N ALA A 542 16.67 16.50 -17.42
CA ALA A 542 16.69 15.97 -18.78
C ALA A 542 15.42 16.37 -19.55
N GLU A 543 15.58 16.73 -20.83
CA GLU A 543 14.48 16.88 -21.79
C GLU A 543 13.89 15.49 -22.09
N THR A 544 12.89 15.07 -21.32
CA THR A 544 12.37 13.71 -21.34
C THR A 544 11.13 13.60 -22.23
N THR A 545 11.13 12.62 -23.14
CA THR A 545 9.97 12.22 -23.95
C THR A 545 9.63 10.78 -23.63
N ILE A 546 8.36 10.49 -23.34
CA ILE A 546 7.84 9.11 -23.18
C ILE A 546 6.84 8.81 -24.29
N ILE A 547 7.04 7.68 -24.98
CA ILE A 547 6.13 7.20 -26.01
C ILE A 547 5.42 5.92 -25.57
N GLU A 548 4.12 5.86 -25.86
CA GLU A 548 3.26 4.72 -25.51
C GLU A 548 2.33 4.40 -26.68
N MET A 549 2.26 3.13 -27.07
CA MET A 549 1.39 2.65 -28.14
C MET A 549 -0.10 2.71 -27.75
N MET A 550 -0.40 2.54 -26.46
CA MET A 550 -1.75 2.63 -25.93
C MET A 550 -2.17 4.09 -25.71
N PRO A 551 -3.47 4.38 -25.55
CA PRO A 551 -3.95 5.74 -25.33
C PRO A 551 -3.65 6.30 -23.93
N VAL A 552 -3.13 5.49 -23.00
CA VAL A 552 -2.90 5.88 -21.60
C VAL A 552 -1.52 5.45 -21.14
N ILE A 553 -0.75 6.40 -20.60
CA ILE A 553 0.50 6.14 -19.88
C ILE A 553 0.17 5.75 -18.44
N GLY A 554 0.92 4.81 -17.85
CA GLY A 554 0.71 4.32 -16.49
C GLY A 554 -0.43 3.30 -16.35
N ASN A 555 -0.85 2.67 -17.47
CA ASN A 555 -1.88 1.64 -17.43
C ASN A 555 -1.51 0.51 -16.44
N GLY A 556 -2.44 0.18 -15.53
CA GLY A 556 -2.27 -0.86 -14.51
C GLY A 556 -1.50 -0.42 -13.26
N LEU A 557 -1.15 0.86 -13.10
CA LEU A 557 -0.71 1.41 -11.83
C LEU A 557 -1.90 1.61 -10.88
N ASP A 558 -1.62 1.63 -9.58
CA ASP A 558 -2.61 2.06 -8.58
C ASP A 558 -2.81 3.58 -8.60
N ALA A 559 -3.90 4.05 -7.98
CA ALA A 559 -4.29 5.46 -8.01
C ALA A 559 -3.23 6.41 -7.44
N SER A 560 -2.54 6.03 -6.36
CA SER A 560 -1.49 6.85 -5.74
C SER A 560 -0.26 6.95 -6.66
N SER A 561 0.20 5.82 -7.22
CA SER A 561 1.32 5.79 -8.16
C SER A 561 1.00 6.55 -9.45
N THR A 562 -0.22 6.42 -9.97
CA THR A 562 -0.67 7.17 -11.17
C THR A 562 -0.64 8.67 -10.91
N SER A 563 -1.18 9.13 -9.77
CA SER A 563 -1.21 10.55 -9.41
C SER A 563 0.22 11.10 -9.22
N SER A 564 1.08 10.35 -8.55
CA SER A 564 2.49 10.69 -8.35
C SER A 564 3.26 10.85 -9.67
N MET A 565 3.07 9.90 -10.59
CA MET A 565 3.74 9.95 -11.90
C MET A 565 3.23 11.10 -12.76
N LYS A 566 1.92 11.38 -12.71
CA LYS A 566 1.32 12.52 -13.39
C LYS A 566 1.94 13.84 -12.89
N GLU A 567 1.99 14.02 -11.58
CA GLU A 567 2.62 15.19 -10.94
C GLU A 567 4.09 15.34 -11.37
N CYS A 568 4.86 14.24 -11.36
CA CYS A 568 6.25 14.23 -11.80
C CYS A 568 6.39 14.67 -13.27
N MET A 569 5.59 14.10 -14.16
CA MET A 569 5.64 14.43 -15.60
C MET A 569 5.22 15.88 -15.88
N GLU A 570 4.20 16.40 -15.18
CA GLU A 570 3.74 17.79 -15.31
C GLU A 570 4.80 18.77 -14.78
N LYS A 571 5.32 18.52 -13.59
CA LYS A 571 6.34 19.35 -12.93
C LYS A 571 7.64 19.48 -13.74
N HIS A 572 8.04 18.42 -14.41
CA HIS A 572 9.28 18.35 -15.18
C HIS A 572 9.06 18.44 -16.70
N HIS A 573 7.86 18.88 -17.13
CA HIS A 573 7.52 19.15 -18.53
C HIS A 573 7.81 17.97 -19.47
N VAL A 574 7.56 16.74 -19.03
CA VAL A 574 7.79 15.52 -19.83
C VAL A 574 6.85 15.50 -21.04
N ARG A 575 7.41 15.40 -22.25
CA ARG A 575 6.63 15.23 -23.47
C ARG A 575 6.01 13.83 -23.50
N GLN A 576 4.68 13.76 -23.54
CA GLN A 576 3.93 12.52 -23.55
C GLN A 576 3.34 12.26 -24.93
N MET A 577 3.69 11.14 -25.55
CA MET A 577 3.21 10.73 -26.88
C MET A 577 2.48 9.38 -26.75
N THR A 578 1.17 9.44 -26.54
CA THR A 578 0.29 8.26 -26.56
C THR A 578 -0.11 7.91 -27.99
N ASN A 579 -0.68 6.71 -28.21
CA ASN A 579 -1.01 6.18 -29.54
C ASN A 579 0.20 6.22 -30.51
N THR A 580 1.42 6.09 -29.97
CA THR A 580 2.66 6.23 -30.72
C THR A 580 3.44 4.91 -30.70
N ALA A 581 3.66 4.33 -31.87
CA ALA A 581 4.31 3.05 -32.04
C ALA A 581 5.77 3.23 -32.48
N LEU A 582 6.71 2.55 -31.81
CA LEU A 582 8.10 2.44 -32.26
C LEU A 582 8.16 1.60 -33.54
N GLN A 583 8.78 2.15 -34.60
CA GLN A 583 8.93 1.49 -35.89
C GLN A 583 10.36 0.97 -36.08
N LYS A 584 11.37 1.78 -35.74
CA LYS A 584 12.78 1.47 -35.95
C LYS A 584 13.65 2.08 -34.85
N VAL A 585 14.73 1.39 -34.50
CA VAL A 585 15.75 1.81 -33.56
C VAL A 585 17.05 2.10 -34.33
N ASN A 586 17.45 3.36 -34.35
CA ASN A 586 18.77 3.77 -34.81
C ASN A 586 19.73 3.94 -33.61
N ALA A 587 21.00 4.14 -33.85
CA ALA A 587 22.04 4.28 -32.80
C ALA A 587 21.76 5.44 -31.83
N HIS A 588 21.15 6.55 -32.31
CA HIS A 588 20.94 7.78 -31.54
C HIS A 588 19.53 8.39 -31.79
N SER A 589 18.60 7.62 -32.35
CA SER A 589 17.23 8.07 -32.58
C SER A 589 16.25 6.92 -32.61
N PHE A 590 14.98 7.20 -32.33
CA PHE A 590 13.87 6.31 -32.57
C PHE A 590 12.98 6.86 -33.70
N LEU A 591 12.68 6.03 -34.69
CA LEU A 591 11.62 6.33 -35.66
C LEU A 591 10.30 5.84 -35.08
N VAL A 592 9.36 6.74 -34.92
CA VAL A 592 8.04 6.45 -34.33
C VAL A 592 6.93 6.80 -35.31
N LYS A 593 5.77 6.15 -35.18
CA LYS A 593 4.56 6.46 -35.95
C LYS A 593 3.49 6.99 -35.02
N TYR A 594 3.08 8.23 -35.25
CA TYR A 594 2.06 8.95 -34.51
C TYR A 594 1.04 9.56 -35.49
N ASP A 595 -0.25 9.30 -35.29
CA ASP A 595 -1.33 9.82 -36.13
C ASP A 595 -1.09 9.60 -37.64
N GLY A 596 -0.58 8.42 -38.00
CA GLY A 596 -0.29 8.06 -39.39
C GLY A 596 0.98 8.69 -39.98
N LYS A 597 1.67 9.56 -39.23
CA LYS A 597 2.92 10.22 -39.64
C LYS A 597 4.10 9.56 -38.95
N GLU A 598 5.23 9.58 -39.63
CA GLU A 598 6.51 9.17 -39.04
C GLU A 598 7.25 10.38 -38.48
N GLU A 599 7.82 10.23 -37.30
CA GLU A 599 8.66 11.22 -36.63
C GLU A 599 9.95 10.55 -36.14
N GLU A 600 11.09 11.17 -36.38
CA GLU A 600 12.36 10.74 -35.83
C GLU A 600 12.67 11.52 -34.55
N LEU A 601 12.87 10.80 -33.43
CA LEU A 601 13.14 11.34 -32.11
C LEU A 601 14.62 11.13 -31.77
N PRO A 602 15.48 12.16 -31.91
CA PRO A 602 16.90 12.06 -31.54
C PRO A 602 17.07 12.13 -30.01
N PHE A 603 18.07 11.41 -29.49
CA PHE A 603 18.37 11.37 -28.06
C PHE A 603 19.88 11.25 -27.76
N ASP A 604 20.24 11.66 -26.54
CA ASP A 604 21.50 11.30 -25.89
C ASP A 604 21.38 9.92 -25.22
N TYR A 605 20.18 9.59 -24.70
CA TYR A 605 19.86 8.31 -24.06
C TYR A 605 18.47 7.83 -24.52
N GLY A 606 18.41 6.69 -25.16
CA GLY A 606 17.20 6.04 -25.60
C GLY A 606 16.93 4.75 -24.79
N PHE A 607 15.77 4.65 -24.14
CA PHE A 607 15.41 3.49 -23.33
C PHE A 607 14.26 2.71 -23.94
N VAL A 608 14.43 1.39 -24.09
CA VAL A 608 13.39 0.48 -24.58
C VAL A 608 12.83 -0.32 -23.41
N CYS A 609 11.60 0.05 -22.98
CA CYS A 609 10.93 -0.40 -21.76
C CYS A 609 9.57 -1.06 -22.07
N LEU A 610 9.56 -2.05 -22.95
CA LEU A 610 8.35 -2.72 -23.46
C LEU A 610 7.78 -3.79 -22.51
N GLY A 611 8.24 -3.79 -21.25
CA GLY A 611 7.84 -4.75 -20.23
C GLY A 611 8.82 -5.90 -20.04
N MET A 612 8.34 -6.96 -19.37
CA MET A 612 9.13 -8.13 -19.03
C MET A 612 8.47 -9.38 -19.61
N ARG A 613 9.26 -10.41 -19.92
CA ARG A 613 8.78 -11.75 -20.30
C ARG A 613 9.32 -12.80 -19.36
N ALA A 614 8.57 -13.88 -19.22
CA ALA A 614 9.01 -15.05 -18.45
C ALA A 614 10.37 -15.55 -18.92
N ASN A 615 11.21 -15.95 -17.96
CA ASN A 615 12.52 -16.54 -18.19
C ASN A 615 12.59 -17.88 -17.45
N ALA A 616 12.40 -18.96 -18.18
CA ALA A 616 12.41 -20.33 -17.63
C ALA A 616 13.31 -21.24 -18.48
N PRO A 617 14.63 -20.94 -18.57
CA PRO A 617 15.53 -21.61 -19.53
C PRO A 617 15.69 -23.11 -19.25
N ILE A 618 15.53 -23.55 -18.00
CA ILE A 618 15.69 -24.94 -17.57
C ILE A 618 14.34 -25.67 -17.37
N TRP A 619 13.20 -25.00 -17.55
CA TRP A 619 11.90 -25.57 -17.19
C TRP A 619 11.54 -26.80 -18.00
N ASN A 620 11.74 -26.78 -19.31
CA ASN A 620 11.44 -27.91 -20.16
C ASN A 620 12.34 -29.12 -19.83
N ASP A 621 13.62 -28.86 -19.56
CA ASP A 621 14.58 -29.92 -19.16
C ASP A 621 14.19 -30.56 -17.82
N ILE A 622 13.70 -29.77 -16.87
CA ILE A 622 13.17 -30.25 -15.57
C ILE A 622 11.94 -31.11 -15.81
N GLN A 623 10.97 -30.65 -16.60
CA GLN A 623 9.77 -31.43 -16.90
C GLN A 623 10.10 -32.77 -17.57
N GLU A 624 10.96 -32.74 -18.57
CA GLU A 624 11.38 -33.95 -19.28
C GLU A 624 12.14 -34.93 -18.36
N ALA A 625 13.05 -34.43 -17.54
CA ALA A 625 13.89 -35.20 -16.67
C ALA A 625 13.16 -35.91 -15.52
N TYR A 626 11.99 -35.40 -15.13
CA TYR A 626 11.18 -35.95 -14.04
C TYR A 626 9.84 -36.53 -14.53
N THR A 627 9.57 -36.53 -15.83
CA THR A 627 8.39 -37.21 -16.40
C THR A 627 8.41 -38.70 -16.10
N GLY A 628 7.42 -39.20 -15.36
CA GLY A 628 7.31 -40.60 -14.93
C GLY A 628 8.13 -40.97 -13.70
N GLU A 629 8.83 -40.02 -13.09
CA GLU A 629 9.51 -40.18 -11.80
C GLU A 629 8.55 -39.80 -10.65
N ASP A 630 8.83 -40.29 -9.46
CA ASP A 630 8.09 -39.92 -8.23
C ASP A 630 8.60 -38.59 -7.65
N VAL A 631 8.69 -37.58 -8.51
CA VAL A 631 9.15 -36.21 -8.19
C VAL A 631 8.18 -35.20 -8.79
N GLU A 632 7.63 -34.35 -7.95
CA GLU A 632 6.77 -33.29 -8.41
C GLU A 632 7.57 -32.06 -8.89
N VAL A 633 7.12 -31.42 -9.96
CA VAL A 633 7.74 -30.19 -10.50
C VAL A 633 6.76 -29.06 -10.53
N LEU A 634 7.19 -27.89 -10.03
CA LEU A 634 6.38 -26.70 -9.87
C LEU A 634 7.06 -25.50 -10.50
N ASN A 635 6.34 -24.73 -11.33
CA ASN A 635 6.82 -23.46 -11.88
C ASN A 635 6.06 -22.30 -11.25
N ILE A 636 6.76 -21.29 -10.69
CA ILE A 636 6.13 -20.21 -9.92
C ILE A 636 6.66 -18.82 -10.27
N GLY A 637 5.87 -17.82 -9.97
CA GLY A 637 6.23 -16.41 -10.15
C GLY A 637 6.43 -16.01 -11.61
N ASP A 638 7.39 -15.13 -11.85
CA ASP A 638 7.65 -14.56 -13.17
C ASP A 638 8.20 -15.55 -14.20
N SER A 639 8.67 -16.69 -13.77
CA SER A 639 9.08 -17.78 -14.70
C SER A 639 7.90 -18.45 -15.42
N VAL A 640 6.68 -18.29 -14.89
CA VAL A 640 5.44 -18.68 -15.56
C VAL A 640 4.96 -17.55 -16.49
N ARG A 641 4.87 -16.36 -15.92
CA ARG A 641 4.46 -15.13 -16.60
C ARG A 641 4.94 -13.94 -15.79
N ALA A 642 5.61 -13.00 -16.43
CA ALA A 642 6.04 -11.77 -15.78
C ALA A 642 4.82 -10.99 -15.24
N ARG A 643 4.79 -10.77 -13.93
CA ARG A 643 3.72 -10.10 -13.17
C ARG A 643 4.33 -9.22 -12.09
N ARG A 644 3.65 -9.11 -10.96
CA ARG A 644 4.10 -8.32 -9.81
C ARG A 644 4.64 -9.21 -8.69
N ILE A 645 5.42 -8.64 -7.78
CA ILE A 645 5.99 -9.35 -6.63
C ILE A 645 4.89 -10.09 -5.84
N ILE A 646 3.70 -9.49 -5.69
CA ILE A 646 2.57 -10.10 -4.97
C ILE A 646 2.19 -11.49 -5.52
N ASP A 647 2.22 -11.66 -6.84
CA ASP A 647 1.88 -12.95 -7.48
C ASP A 647 2.96 -14.01 -7.18
N GLY A 648 4.24 -13.58 -7.19
CA GLY A 648 5.36 -14.46 -6.85
C GLY A 648 5.38 -14.86 -5.37
N THR A 649 5.08 -13.92 -4.47
CA THR A 649 5.01 -14.18 -3.03
C THR A 649 3.86 -15.14 -2.70
N ASP A 650 2.69 -14.90 -3.30
CA ASP A 650 1.52 -15.78 -3.15
C ASP A 650 1.79 -17.20 -3.66
N ALA A 651 2.35 -17.32 -4.87
CA ALA A 651 2.71 -18.60 -5.45
C ALA A 651 3.76 -19.33 -4.58
N GLY A 652 4.80 -18.64 -4.13
CA GLY A 652 5.84 -19.20 -3.27
C GLY A 652 5.31 -19.75 -1.94
N ARG A 653 4.27 -19.15 -1.38
CA ARG A 653 3.61 -19.62 -0.17
C ARG A 653 2.58 -20.72 -0.47
N HIS A 654 1.53 -20.37 -1.18
CA HIS A 654 0.34 -21.21 -1.25
C HIS A 654 0.49 -22.39 -2.21
N MET A 655 1.17 -22.21 -3.36
CA MET A 655 1.37 -23.34 -4.27
C MET A 655 2.29 -24.40 -3.66
N VAL A 656 3.32 -24.01 -2.89
CA VAL A 656 4.21 -24.95 -2.20
C VAL A 656 3.43 -25.76 -1.14
N LEU A 657 2.68 -25.07 -0.27
CA LEU A 657 1.89 -25.74 0.78
C LEU A 657 0.85 -26.69 0.17
N ASN A 658 0.07 -26.21 -0.80
CA ASN A 658 -0.95 -27.03 -1.48
C ASN A 658 -0.34 -28.24 -2.20
N THR A 659 0.87 -28.10 -2.76
CA THR A 659 1.57 -29.22 -3.40
C THR A 659 2.01 -30.25 -2.36
N LEU A 660 2.59 -29.81 -1.24
CA LEU A 660 2.99 -30.71 -0.16
C LEU A 660 1.79 -31.43 0.47
N GLU A 661 0.66 -30.75 0.62
CA GLU A 661 -0.59 -31.36 1.07
C GLU A 661 -1.11 -32.41 0.08
N ARG A 662 -1.18 -32.07 -1.22
CA ARG A 662 -1.60 -33.00 -2.30
C ARG A 662 -0.72 -34.24 -2.38
N LEU A 663 0.57 -34.12 -2.08
CA LEU A 663 1.53 -35.23 -2.04
C LEU A 663 1.52 -35.99 -0.70
N ASN A 664 0.60 -35.69 0.20
CA ASN A 664 0.48 -36.27 1.54
C ASN A 664 1.77 -36.12 2.39
N TYR A 665 2.44 -35.00 2.30
CA TYR A 665 3.53 -34.62 3.21
C TYR A 665 3.01 -33.83 4.42
N LEU A 666 1.96 -33.03 4.24
CA LEU A 666 1.29 -32.22 5.28
C LEU A 666 -0.03 -32.83 5.73
#